data_236ac8dd7e6721229a4fe697472f841d
#
_entry.id   236ac8dd7e6721229a4fe697472f841d
#
_cell.length_a   1.000
_cell.length_b   1.000
_cell.length_c   1.000
_cell.angle_alpha   90.00
_cell.angle_beta   90.00
_cell.angle_gamma   90.00
#
_symmetry.space_group_name_H-M   'P 1'
#
loop_
_entity.id
_entity.type
_entity.pdbx_description
1 polymer ?
#
loop_
_entity_poly.entity_id
_entity_poly.type
_entity_poly.pdbx_seq_one_letter_code
_entity_poly.pdbx_strand_id
1 'polypeptide(L)'
;MRLCIASLVLLIFACAARVCVAADAPMPPVSQEVIDALKSLNTADATARQKVYDLLTQKGDARLIPALTAFRDGSLMLRDGQLTIYGSRVDVPDRGKVLPLLDAITGTQIIGSDKQPVYSAKVDLSQAMKAPPRLEKSQVSDVIDSLSLLDPDPTVRIASIRDTGNKAIRALPDSADSDQYLTALKPCSDLLKTHPPIAAAESAAQQLTAAINTAIAERPAKISAPAPSRDTTTKIAIALNQLIAADPSMKDALTKYSAATSTYQSRLDLREKALDELPKSDAAIKRQLANAPSQFQPALKGASASFDLVLGDSGKQITAAQTLGRMGTVDATSLLQRAAECAARVGDKPLQEACENAIRSANRYQAEISFISYTFAGLSAGSILVLLALGLSIIFGLMGVINMAQGEFMMLGAFTTFVVSEFFKNHLPPGLYDYYPIVAVPAAFLVSAVAGWLCEWLIIRHLYGRPLETLLATWGVGLVLVQVVRNQFGDNLSVKPPSWMEGGWEVIPDLVLARNRIYIVIYCAICIAIVYIIVNRTKLGLLLRATTQNRQMAAALGVPTRRVDALTFAFGTGLAGLAGVAVPLYNKINPSIGSEYIVDSFMVVVVGGVGTLAGAIWAGFGLGFLSKYLEPLLASIPAFSSSSS
;
A
#
# COMPACT_ATOMS: atom_id res chain seq x y z
N MET A 1 -22.74 -28.23 -7.65
CA MET A 1 -21.35 -28.05 -8.06
C MET A 1 -21.22 -27.39 -9.45
N ARG A 2 -21.91 -27.87 -10.51
CA ARG A 2 -21.88 -27.23 -11.85
C ARG A 2 -22.44 -25.80 -11.86
N LEU A 3 -23.46 -25.49 -11.08
CA LEU A 3 -24.07 -24.15 -10.98
C LEU A 3 -23.22 -23.15 -10.22
N CYS A 4 -22.53 -23.52 -9.15
CA CYS A 4 -21.66 -22.60 -8.39
C CYS A 4 -20.41 -22.19 -9.17
N ILE A 5 -19.81 -23.12 -9.94
CA ILE A 5 -18.64 -22.81 -10.78
C ILE A 5 -19.07 -21.91 -11.96
N ALA A 6 -20.24 -22.19 -12.56
CA ALA A 6 -20.76 -21.34 -13.63
C ALA A 6 -21.12 -19.93 -13.14
N SER A 7 -21.67 -19.79 -11.93
CA SER A 7 -22.00 -18.49 -11.34
C SER A 7 -20.74 -17.68 -10.98
N LEU A 8 -19.69 -18.34 -10.47
CA LEU A 8 -18.42 -17.68 -10.16
C LEU A 8 -17.69 -17.24 -11.43
N VAL A 9 -17.69 -18.08 -12.48
CA VAL A 9 -17.10 -17.76 -13.78
C VAL A 9 -17.88 -16.64 -14.48
N LEU A 10 -19.22 -16.64 -14.41
CA LEU A 10 -20.08 -15.59 -14.95
C LEU A 10 -19.88 -14.26 -14.21
N LEU A 11 -19.73 -14.28 -12.88
CA LEU A 11 -19.44 -13.08 -12.09
C LEU A 11 -18.08 -12.47 -12.46
N ILE A 12 -17.06 -13.32 -12.64
CA ILE A 12 -15.70 -12.90 -13.05
C ILE A 12 -15.71 -12.36 -14.50
N PHE A 13 -16.45 -13.02 -15.41
CA PHE A 13 -16.58 -12.53 -16.79
C PHE A 13 -17.43 -11.27 -16.93
N ALA A 14 -18.50 -11.13 -16.16
CA ALA A 14 -19.33 -9.91 -16.14
C ALA A 14 -18.55 -8.69 -15.58
N CYS A 15 -17.65 -8.93 -14.63
CA CYS A 15 -16.71 -7.91 -14.16
C CYS A 15 -15.64 -7.55 -15.19
N ALA A 16 -15.08 -8.53 -15.90
CA ALA A 16 -14.05 -8.30 -16.92
C ALA A 16 -14.58 -7.56 -18.15
N ALA A 17 -15.85 -7.76 -18.52
CA ALA A 17 -16.46 -7.12 -19.70
C ALA A 17 -16.77 -5.63 -19.53
N ARG A 18 -16.76 -5.09 -18.29
CA ARG A 18 -16.94 -3.64 -18.02
C ARG A 18 -15.64 -2.81 -18.08
N VAL A 19 -14.49 -3.44 -18.29
CA VAL A 19 -13.16 -2.80 -18.28
C VAL A 19 -12.74 -2.25 -19.65
N CYS A 20 -13.46 -2.51 -20.74
CA CYS A 20 -13.15 -1.87 -22.02
C CYS A 20 -14.03 -0.64 -22.22
N VAL A 21 -13.32 0.50 -22.42
CA VAL A 21 -13.76 1.81 -22.93
C VAL A 21 -13.86 2.91 -21.88
N ALA A 22 -12.72 3.55 -21.65
CA ALA A 22 -12.62 5.00 -21.74
C ALA A 22 -11.34 5.29 -22.50
N ALA A 23 -11.44 5.36 -23.83
CA ALA A 23 -10.38 5.93 -24.64
C ALA A 23 -10.28 7.42 -24.28
N ASP A 24 -9.08 7.84 -23.88
CA ASP A 24 -8.74 9.23 -23.56
C ASP A 24 -9.10 10.14 -24.73
N ALA A 25 -10.16 10.93 -24.56
CA ALA A 25 -10.32 12.10 -25.39
C ALA A 25 -9.13 13.04 -25.10
N PRO A 26 -8.47 13.62 -26.12
CA PRO A 26 -7.35 14.51 -25.91
C PRO A 26 -7.79 15.67 -25.01
N MET A 27 -7.15 15.80 -23.85
CA MET A 27 -7.44 16.89 -22.91
C MET A 27 -7.14 18.25 -23.57
N PRO A 28 -7.99 19.26 -23.36
CA PRO A 28 -7.76 20.60 -23.91
C PRO A 28 -6.41 21.13 -23.41
N PRO A 29 -5.69 21.94 -24.20
CA PRO A 29 -4.44 22.53 -23.80
C PRO A 29 -4.62 23.43 -22.56
N VAL A 30 -3.60 23.48 -21.67
CA VAL A 30 -3.58 24.42 -20.54
C VAL A 30 -3.68 25.84 -21.07
N SER A 31 -4.50 26.69 -20.46
CA SER A 31 -4.70 28.05 -20.95
C SER A 31 -3.39 28.84 -20.93
N GLN A 32 -3.12 29.61 -21.98
CA GLN A 32 -1.89 30.40 -22.10
C GLN A 32 -1.77 31.44 -20.96
N GLU A 33 -2.91 31.98 -20.49
CA GLU A 33 -2.97 32.91 -19.35
C GLU A 33 -2.36 32.31 -18.08
N VAL A 34 -2.59 31.04 -17.82
CA VAL A 34 -2.08 30.32 -16.65
C VAL A 34 -0.57 30.02 -16.79
N ILE A 35 -0.13 29.70 -18.01
CA ILE A 35 1.29 29.48 -18.30
C ILE A 35 2.09 30.77 -18.15
N ASP A 36 1.57 31.88 -18.65
CA ASP A 36 2.22 33.18 -18.57
C ASP A 36 2.21 33.70 -17.12
N ALA A 37 1.17 33.45 -16.36
CA ALA A 37 1.12 33.73 -14.94
C ALA A 37 2.23 32.96 -14.19
N LEU A 38 2.42 31.65 -14.48
CA LEU A 38 3.47 30.85 -13.85
C LEU A 38 4.88 31.38 -14.20
N LYS A 39 5.12 31.79 -15.46
CA LYS A 39 6.37 32.42 -15.88
C LYS A 39 6.65 33.72 -15.16
N SER A 40 5.62 34.53 -14.89
CA SER A 40 5.73 35.81 -14.20
C SER A 40 6.20 35.70 -12.75
N LEU A 41 6.09 34.53 -12.11
CA LEU A 41 6.55 34.28 -10.74
C LEU A 41 8.05 34.56 -10.54
N ASN A 42 8.84 34.50 -11.63
CA ASN A 42 10.27 34.74 -11.56
C ASN A 42 10.63 36.22 -11.24
N THR A 43 9.81 37.15 -11.74
CA THR A 43 10.06 38.60 -11.67
C THR A 43 9.07 39.35 -10.78
N ALA A 44 7.98 38.74 -10.36
CA ALA A 44 6.89 39.33 -9.60
C ALA A 44 7.36 39.69 -8.16
N ASP A 45 6.86 40.83 -7.65
CA ASP A 45 6.96 41.15 -6.24
C ASP A 45 5.98 40.30 -5.39
N ALA A 46 6.02 40.41 -4.06
CA ALA A 46 5.20 39.59 -3.17
C ALA A 46 3.68 39.75 -3.44
N THR A 47 3.23 40.97 -3.74
CA THR A 47 1.81 41.25 -3.99
C THR A 47 1.35 40.69 -5.35
N ALA A 48 2.20 40.80 -6.36
CA ALA A 48 1.94 40.23 -7.66
C ALA A 48 1.96 38.69 -7.64
N ARG A 49 2.89 38.07 -6.89
CA ARG A 49 2.90 36.61 -6.68
C ARG A 49 1.62 36.12 -6.01
N GLN A 50 1.10 36.82 -5.01
CA GLN A 50 -0.15 36.44 -4.36
C GLN A 50 -1.32 36.41 -5.36
N LYS A 51 -1.42 37.40 -6.26
CA LYS A 51 -2.44 37.41 -7.31
C LYS A 51 -2.28 36.22 -8.29
N VAL A 52 -1.05 35.84 -8.58
CA VAL A 52 -0.76 34.66 -9.40
C VAL A 52 -1.20 33.37 -8.69
N TYR A 53 -0.91 33.22 -7.39
CA TYR A 53 -1.37 32.07 -6.61
C TYR A 53 -2.90 31.98 -6.56
N ASP A 54 -3.59 33.11 -6.40
CA ASP A 54 -5.06 33.16 -6.44
C ASP A 54 -5.60 32.75 -7.81
N LEU A 55 -4.98 33.22 -8.89
CA LEU A 55 -5.34 32.84 -10.26
C LEU A 55 -5.13 31.34 -10.51
N LEU A 56 -3.96 30.80 -10.10
CA LEU A 56 -3.64 29.39 -10.24
C LEU A 56 -4.62 28.51 -9.45
N THR A 57 -5.05 28.94 -8.27
CA THR A 57 -6.06 28.23 -7.46
C THR A 57 -7.45 28.23 -8.12
N GLN A 58 -7.81 29.29 -8.86
CA GLN A 58 -9.12 29.41 -9.48
C GLN A 58 -9.21 28.78 -10.89
N LYS A 59 -8.17 28.95 -11.70
CA LYS A 59 -8.16 28.56 -13.13
C LYS A 59 -7.07 27.52 -13.45
N GLY A 60 -6.29 27.09 -12.47
CA GLY A 60 -5.19 26.14 -12.67
C GLY A 60 -5.65 24.75 -13.04
N ASP A 61 -4.71 23.94 -13.50
CA ASP A 61 -4.88 22.56 -13.95
C ASP A 61 -3.89 21.67 -13.19
N ALA A 62 -4.26 20.45 -12.89
CA ALA A 62 -3.40 19.49 -12.19
C ALA A 62 -2.05 19.24 -12.90
N ARG A 63 -2.00 19.41 -14.22
CA ARG A 63 -0.77 19.33 -15.02
C ARG A 63 0.31 20.34 -14.61
N LEU A 64 -0.05 21.39 -13.87
CA LEU A 64 0.89 22.37 -13.32
C LEU A 64 1.60 21.91 -12.03
N ILE A 65 1.13 20.83 -11.41
CA ILE A 65 1.69 20.32 -10.15
C ILE A 65 3.21 20.05 -10.23
N PRO A 66 3.75 19.38 -11.28
CA PRO A 66 5.19 19.18 -11.41
C PRO A 66 5.96 20.49 -11.49
N ALA A 67 5.45 21.48 -12.25
CA ALA A 67 6.07 22.79 -12.38
C ALA A 67 6.05 23.58 -11.06
N LEU A 68 4.93 23.59 -10.33
CA LEU A 68 4.80 24.24 -9.03
C LEU A 68 5.65 23.58 -7.94
N THR A 69 5.73 22.25 -7.95
CA THR A 69 6.60 21.50 -7.05
C THR A 69 8.06 21.86 -7.31
N ALA A 70 8.48 21.86 -8.57
CA ALA A 70 9.81 22.27 -8.96
C ALA A 70 10.11 23.74 -8.61
N PHE A 71 9.12 24.64 -8.74
CA PHE A 71 9.25 26.03 -8.32
C PHE A 71 9.46 26.16 -6.81
N ARG A 72 8.62 25.48 -6.02
CA ARG A 72 8.75 25.45 -4.55
C ARG A 72 10.12 24.97 -4.09
N ASP A 73 10.67 23.95 -4.78
CA ASP A 73 11.94 23.32 -4.45
C ASP A 73 13.15 24.03 -5.10
N GLY A 74 12.91 25.04 -5.95
CA GLY A 74 13.95 25.84 -6.62
C GLY A 74 14.64 25.12 -7.78
N SER A 75 13.98 24.14 -8.39
CA SER A 75 14.48 23.34 -9.51
C SER A 75 13.76 23.60 -10.85
N LEU A 76 12.76 24.49 -10.87
CA LEU A 76 12.09 24.93 -12.09
C LEU A 76 12.99 25.88 -12.87
N MET A 77 13.16 25.62 -14.16
CA MET A 77 13.98 26.44 -15.06
C MET A 77 13.15 27.11 -16.14
N LEU A 78 13.56 28.28 -16.56
CA LEU A 78 13.01 28.99 -17.71
C LEU A 78 14.07 29.00 -18.82
N ARG A 79 13.96 28.12 -19.80
CA ARG A 79 14.87 27.99 -20.93
C ARG A 79 14.16 28.33 -22.24
N ASP A 80 14.67 29.27 -22.99
CA ASP A 80 14.09 29.69 -24.28
C ASP A 80 12.58 30.01 -24.21
N GLY A 81 12.11 30.55 -23.08
CA GLY A 81 10.70 30.84 -22.84
C GLY A 81 9.81 29.63 -22.48
N GLN A 82 10.40 28.43 -22.34
CA GLN A 82 9.71 27.22 -21.89
C GLN A 82 10.07 26.88 -20.44
N LEU A 83 9.07 26.38 -19.70
CA LEU A 83 9.25 25.90 -18.33
C LEU A 83 9.77 24.46 -18.36
N THR A 84 10.92 24.20 -17.78
CA THR A 84 11.64 22.92 -17.88
C THR A 84 12.05 22.40 -16.51
N ILE A 85 12.08 21.08 -16.36
CA ILE A 85 12.51 20.36 -15.16
C ILE A 85 13.44 19.22 -15.55
N TYR A 86 14.30 18.78 -14.62
CA TYR A 86 15.07 17.55 -14.80
C TYR A 86 14.23 16.34 -14.43
N GLY A 87 14.19 15.34 -15.30
CA GLY A 87 13.60 14.03 -15.01
C GLY A 87 14.52 13.16 -14.14
N SER A 88 14.05 11.95 -13.82
CA SER A 88 14.85 10.94 -13.14
C SER A 88 16.04 10.49 -14.00
N ARG A 89 17.17 10.11 -13.34
CA ARG A 89 18.34 9.61 -14.06
C ARG A 89 18.02 8.38 -14.90
N VAL A 90 18.37 8.42 -16.18
CA VAL A 90 18.21 7.33 -17.15
C VAL A 90 19.59 6.92 -17.67
N ASP A 91 19.82 5.63 -17.81
CA ASP A 91 21.03 5.10 -18.42
C ASP A 91 20.84 5.05 -19.95
N VAL A 92 21.60 5.88 -20.66
CA VAL A 92 21.53 5.97 -22.13
C VAL A 92 22.78 5.32 -22.72
N PRO A 93 22.65 4.39 -23.68
CA PRO A 93 23.80 3.86 -24.40
C PRO A 93 24.66 4.99 -24.94
N ASP A 94 25.98 4.91 -24.80
CA ASP A 94 27.00 5.90 -25.19
C ASP A 94 27.13 7.15 -24.33
N ARG A 95 26.20 7.46 -23.40
CA ARG A 95 26.25 8.68 -22.55
C ARG A 95 26.24 8.37 -21.05
N GLY A 96 26.02 7.09 -20.66
CA GLY A 96 25.93 6.68 -19.25
C GLY A 96 24.69 7.26 -18.53
N LYS A 97 24.77 7.40 -17.21
CA LYS A 97 23.67 7.92 -16.39
C LYS A 97 23.48 9.42 -16.56
N VAL A 98 22.47 9.83 -17.31
CA VAL A 98 22.13 11.23 -17.62
C VAL A 98 20.72 11.59 -17.14
N LEU A 99 20.45 12.89 -17.05
CA LEU A 99 19.16 13.46 -16.66
C LEU A 99 18.44 13.98 -17.92
N PRO A 100 17.26 13.46 -18.28
CA PRO A 100 16.48 14.03 -19.37
C PRO A 100 15.91 15.37 -18.95
N LEU A 101 15.86 16.33 -19.89
CA LEU A 101 15.19 17.60 -19.72
C LEU A 101 13.74 17.44 -20.19
N LEU A 102 12.79 17.74 -19.30
CA LEU A 102 11.37 17.58 -19.53
C LEU A 102 10.67 18.94 -19.55
N ASP A 103 9.65 19.08 -20.36
CA ASP A 103 8.69 20.18 -20.25
C ASP A 103 7.93 20.03 -18.92
N ALA A 104 7.90 21.09 -18.13
CA ALA A 104 7.37 21.04 -16.77
C ALA A 104 5.84 20.87 -16.69
N ILE A 105 5.12 21.09 -17.80
CA ILE A 105 3.66 21.03 -17.88
C ILE A 105 3.21 19.74 -18.55
N THR A 106 3.85 19.37 -19.67
CA THR A 106 3.46 18.18 -20.45
C THR A 106 4.17 16.93 -20.02
N GLY A 107 5.28 17.04 -19.26
CA GLY A 107 6.15 15.92 -18.88
C GLY A 107 6.90 15.30 -20.07
N THR A 108 6.75 15.85 -21.28
CA THR A 108 7.41 15.35 -22.48
C THR A 108 8.87 15.72 -22.50
N GLN A 109 9.71 14.82 -23.03
CA GLN A 109 11.12 15.10 -23.17
C GLN A 109 11.36 16.19 -24.24
N ILE A 110 12.19 17.18 -23.89
CA ILE A 110 12.53 18.27 -24.79
C ILE A 110 13.46 17.76 -25.88
N ILE A 111 13.11 18.08 -27.11
CA ILE A 111 13.89 17.76 -28.31
C ILE A 111 14.69 19.01 -28.71
N GLY A 112 16.01 18.86 -28.88
CA GLY A 112 16.87 19.93 -29.33
C GLY A 112 16.67 20.32 -30.80
N SER A 113 17.36 21.35 -31.23
CA SER A 113 17.35 21.81 -32.64
C SER A 113 17.87 20.77 -33.63
N ASP A 114 18.64 19.80 -33.14
CA ASP A 114 19.17 18.63 -33.84
C ASP A 114 18.19 17.43 -33.91
N LYS A 115 16.96 17.63 -33.48
CA LYS A 115 15.91 16.60 -33.36
C LYS A 115 16.27 15.44 -32.42
N GLN A 116 17.27 15.61 -31.55
CA GLN A 116 17.62 14.63 -30.53
C GLN A 116 17.10 15.04 -29.15
N PRO A 117 16.80 14.05 -28.26
CA PRO A 117 16.44 14.33 -26.89
C PRO A 117 17.56 15.04 -26.12
N VAL A 118 17.20 16.06 -25.37
CA VAL A 118 18.17 16.85 -24.57
C VAL A 118 18.42 16.14 -23.23
N TYR A 119 19.71 15.88 -22.96
CA TYR A 119 20.17 15.27 -21.71
C TYR A 119 21.23 16.15 -21.04
N SER A 120 21.31 16.09 -19.71
CA SER A 120 22.39 16.72 -18.93
C SER A 120 23.08 15.66 -18.05
N ALA A 121 24.40 15.74 -17.96
CA ALA A 121 25.19 14.89 -17.07
C ALA A 121 25.06 15.29 -15.60
N LYS A 122 24.79 16.59 -15.34
CA LYS A 122 24.64 17.19 -14.00
C LYS A 122 23.45 18.14 -14.00
N VAL A 123 22.87 18.35 -12.81
CA VAL A 123 21.87 19.41 -12.59
C VAL A 123 22.57 20.77 -12.70
N ASP A 124 22.17 21.56 -13.69
CA ASP A 124 22.60 22.94 -13.86
C ASP A 124 21.43 23.88 -13.54
N LEU A 125 21.53 24.57 -12.42
CA LEU A 125 20.51 25.51 -11.93
C LEU A 125 20.81 26.96 -12.28
N SER A 126 21.75 27.22 -13.19
CA SER A 126 22.11 28.60 -13.61
C SER A 126 20.93 29.37 -14.23
N GLN A 127 19.97 28.64 -14.82
CA GLN A 127 18.74 29.17 -15.40
C GLN A 127 17.50 28.86 -14.54
N ALA A 128 17.69 28.44 -13.27
CA ALA A 128 16.57 28.17 -12.39
C ALA A 128 15.83 29.46 -12.01
N MET A 129 14.51 29.36 -11.96
CA MET A 129 13.69 30.45 -11.44
C MET A 129 13.96 30.65 -9.95
N LYS A 130 13.86 31.90 -9.50
CA LYS A 130 14.08 32.24 -8.09
C LYS A 130 13.03 31.51 -7.23
N ALA A 131 13.51 30.62 -6.35
CA ALA A 131 12.63 29.90 -5.43
C ALA A 131 11.82 30.86 -4.55
N PRO A 132 10.57 30.50 -4.18
CA PRO A 132 9.77 31.33 -3.29
C PRO A 132 10.43 31.43 -1.91
N PRO A 133 10.30 32.60 -1.22
CA PRO A 133 10.74 32.77 0.16
C PRO A 133 10.09 31.70 1.08
N ARG A 134 10.72 31.41 2.21
CA ARG A 134 10.24 30.40 3.17
C ARG A 134 8.76 30.59 3.57
N LEU A 135 8.33 31.84 3.74
CA LEU A 135 6.95 32.19 4.08
C LEU A 135 5.94 31.93 2.95
N GLU A 136 6.39 31.97 1.70
CA GLU A 136 5.52 31.74 0.54
C GLU A 136 5.49 30.26 0.11
N LYS A 137 6.41 29.41 0.61
CA LYS A 137 6.41 27.97 0.29
C LYS A 137 5.14 27.25 0.72
N SER A 138 4.53 27.67 1.84
CA SER A 138 3.24 27.15 2.29
C SER A 138 2.13 27.51 1.31
N GLN A 139 2.11 28.75 0.80
CA GLN A 139 1.12 29.19 -0.18
C GLN A 139 1.21 28.40 -1.50
N VAL A 140 2.43 28.14 -1.98
CA VAL A 140 2.64 27.28 -3.14
C VAL A 140 2.13 25.85 -2.87
N SER A 141 2.35 25.32 -1.67
CA SER A 141 1.82 24.02 -1.28
C SER A 141 0.29 24.01 -1.24
N ASP A 142 -0.36 25.07 -0.74
CA ASP A 142 -1.82 25.21 -0.74
C ASP A 142 -2.39 25.22 -2.17
N VAL A 143 -1.69 25.86 -3.13
CA VAL A 143 -2.04 25.82 -4.55
C VAL A 143 -1.91 24.40 -5.10
N ILE A 144 -0.80 23.72 -4.83
CA ILE A 144 -0.58 22.33 -5.24
C ILE A 144 -1.69 21.43 -4.69
N ASP A 145 -2.02 21.55 -3.40
CA ASP A 145 -3.09 20.78 -2.77
C ASP A 145 -4.45 21.04 -3.43
N SER A 146 -4.76 22.30 -3.77
CA SER A 146 -6.01 22.64 -4.45
C SER A 146 -6.08 22.09 -5.89
N LEU A 147 -4.96 22.07 -6.62
CA LEU A 147 -4.88 21.51 -7.97
C LEU A 147 -4.94 19.98 -7.97
N SER A 148 -4.39 19.34 -6.94
CA SER A 148 -4.44 17.88 -6.82
C SER A 148 -5.86 17.34 -6.67
N LEU A 149 -6.81 18.18 -6.21
CA LEU A 149 -8.25 17.87 -6.20
C LEU A 149 -8.86 17.80 -7.62
N LEU A 150 -8.13 18.25 -8.62
CA LEU A 150 -8.53 18.25 -10.03
C LEU A 150 -7.75 17.22 -10.86
N ASP A 151 -6.94 16.37 -10.23
CA ASP A 151 -6.12 15.41 -10.94
C ASP A 151 -6.97 14.50 -11.84
N PRO A 152 -6.57 14.29 -13.12
CA PRO A 152 -7.27 13.42 -14.04
C PRO A 152 -7.22 11.94 -13.60
N ASP A 153 -6.17 11.53 -12.88
CA ASP A 153 -6.08 10.17 -12.32
C ASP A 153 -7.04 10.01 -11.13
N PRO A 154 -8.06 9.14 -11.24
CA PRO A 154 -9.02 8.94 -10.16
C PRO A 154 -8.38 8.51 -8.84
N THR A 155 -7.31 7.74 -8.87
CA THR A 155 -6.63 7.23 -7.66
C THR A 155 -5.90 8.35 -6.94
N VAL A 156 -5.17 9.19 -7.68
CA VAL A 156 -4.47 10.36 -7.15
C VAL A 156 -5.47 11.37 -6.61
N ARG A 157 -6.54 11.64 -7.36
CA ARG A 157 -7.59 12.60 -6.97
C ARG A 157 -8.31 12.17 -5.68
N ILE A 158 -8.70 10.90 -5.56
CA ILE A 158 -9.35 10.39 -4.34
C ILE A 158 -8.40 10.48 -3.14
N ALA A 159 -7.13 10.12 -3.32
CA ALA A 159 -6.12 10.24 -2.27
C ALA A 159 -5.97 11.70 -1.80
N SER A 160 -5.91 12.67 -2.72
CA SER A 160 -5.81 14.10 -2.41
C SER A 160 -7.05 14.63 -1.69
N ILE A 161 -8.25 14.18 -2.08
CA ILE A 161 -9.50 14.54 -1.40
C ILE A 161 -9.48 14.03 0.05
N ARG A 162 -9.04 12.77 0.26
CA ARG A 162 -8.93 12.17 1.59
C ARG A 162 -7.89 12.90 2.46
N ASP A 163 -6.71 13.17 1.92
CA ASP A 163 -5.65 13.89 2.65
C ASP A 163 -6.13 15.29 3.06
N THR A 164 -6.85 15.97 2.17
CA THR A 164 -7.47 17.27 2.49
C THR A 164 -8.49 17.13 3.63
N GLY A 165 -9.34 16.09 3.61
CA GLY A 165 -10.29 15.80 4.70
C GLY A 165 -9.59 15.50 6.03
N ASN A 166 -8.44 14.82 5.99
CA ASN A 166 -7.66 14.47 7.17
C ASN A 166 -7.02 15.67 7.88
N LYS A 167 -6.94 16.84 7.23
CA LYS A 167 -6.53 18.10 7.90
C LYS A 167 -7.43 18.40 9.09
N ALA A 168 -8.70 17.97 9.08
CA ALA A 168 -9.64 18.13 10.19
C ALA A 168 -9.16 17.45 11.49
N ILE A 169 -8.46 16.31 11.39
CA ILE A 169 -7.92 15.60 12.58
C ILE A 169 -6.90 16.45 13.32
N ARG A 170 -6.07 17.21 12.58
CA ARG A 170 -5.02 18.06 13.17
C ARG A 170 -5.59 19.28 13.92
N ALA A 171 -6.80 19.65 13.60
CA ALA A 171 -7.48 20.78 14.23
C ALA A 171 -8.18 20.42 15.56
N LEU A 172 -8.47 19.13 15.81
CA LEU A 172 -8.99 18.68 17.09
C LEU A 172 -7.88 18.55 18.13
N PRO A 173 -8.14 18.93 19.42
CA PRO A 173 -7.18 18.71 20.49
C PRO A 173 -6.93 17.20 20.70
N ASP A 174 -5.68 16.87 20.94
CA ASP A 174 -5.31 15.52 21.38
C ASP A 174 -5.45 15.46 22.91
N SER A 175 -6.26 14.52 23.37
CA SER A 175 -6.47 14.30 24.80
C SER A 175 -5.17 13.89 25.50
N ALA A 176 -4.36 13.05 24.85
CA ALA A 176 -3.09 12.59 25.38
C ALA A 176 -2.10 13.74 25.60
N ASP A 177 -2.04 14.72 24.70
CA ASP A 177 -1.18 15.91 24.83
C ASP A 177 -1.55 16.75 26.07
N SER A 178 -2.84 16.98 26.27
CA SER A 178 -3.35 17.71 27.42
C SER A 178 -3.08 16.97 28.73
N ASP A 179 -3.33 15.66 28.77
CA ASP A 179 -3.15 14.83 29.95
C ASP A 179 -1.65 14.68 30.31
N GLN A 180 -0.78 14.54 29.30
CA GLN A 180 0.66 14.54 29.50
C GLN A 180 1.15 15.86 30.09
N TYR A 181 0.67 16.98 29.55
CA TYR A 181 1.02 18.31 30.06
C TYR A 181 0.55 18.51 31.49
N LEU A 182 -0.71 18.22 31.80
CA LEU A 182 -1.27 18.34 33.15
C LEU A 182 -0.58 17.40 34.16
N THR A 183 -0.24 16.17 33.72
CA THR A 183 0.52 15.24 34.55
C THR A 183 1.93 15.73 34.81
N ALA A 184 2.58 16.36 33.85
CA ALA A 184 3.89 16.98 34.03
C ALA A 184 3.85 18.19 34.98
N LEU A 185 2.72 18.93 35.06
CA LEU A 185 2.58 20.10 35.93
C LEU A 185 2.21 19.76 37.38
N LYS A 186 1.48 18.66 37.63
CA LYS A 186 1.05 18.28 39.01
C LYS A 186 2.16 18.31 40.05
N PRO A 187 3.36 17.73 39.80
CA PRO A 187 4.45 17.77 40.79
C PRO A 187 5.00 19.18 41.07
N CYS A 188 4.72 20.16 40.19
CA CYS A 188 5.18 21.54 40.39
C CYS A 188 4.53 22.18 41.62
N SER A 189 3.24 21.94 41.87
CA SER A 189 2.54 22.46 43.04
C SER A 189 3.07 21.85 44.36
N ASP A 190 3.49 20.59 44.34
CA ASP A 190 4.05 19.92 45.50
C ASP A 190 5.49 20.34 45.74
N LEU A 191 6.27 20.61 44.68
CA LEU A 191 7.59 21.21 44.78
C LEU A 191 7.54 22.57 45.51
N LEU A 192 6.57 23.45 45.17
CA LEU A 192 6.42 24.73 45.81
C LEU A 192 6.01 24.66 47.30
N LYS A 193 5.39 23.57 47.73
CA LYS A 193 5.09 23.32 49.15
C LYS A 193 6.32 22.82 49.92
N THR A 194 7.12 21.97 49.31
CA THR A 194 8.31 21.37 49.93
C THR A 194 9.52 22.29 49.97
N HIS A 195 9.62 23.17 48.95
CA HIS A 195 10.67 24.19 48.81
C HIS A 195 10.01 25.55 48.67
N PRO A 196 9.60 26.20 49.80
CA PRO A 196 8.97 27.53 49.71
C PRO A 196 9.97 28.53 49.11
N PRO A 197 9.53 29.35 48.15
CA PRO A 197 10.36 30.36 47.53
C PRO A 197 10.73 31.45 48.55
N ILE A 198 11.81 32.17 48.26
CA ILE A 198 12.19 33.37 49.07
C ILE A 198 11.07 34.41 49.03
N ALA A 199 10.99 35.25 50.06
CA ALA A 199 9.92 36.23 50.23
C ALA A 199 9.67 37.15 49.00
N ALA A 200 10.73 37.47 48.27
CA ALA A 200 10.65 38.22 47.01
C ALA A 200 9.94 37.47 45.85
N ALA A 201 9.88 36.15 45.91
CA ALA A 201 9.31 35.28 44.86
C ALA A 201 7.93 34.71 45.24
N GLU A 202 7.42 35.00 46.44
CA GLU A 202 6.18 34.42 46.99
C GLU A 202 4.94 34.79 46.13
N SER A 203 4.87 36.02 45.65
CA SER A 203 3.79 36.45 44.75
C SER A 203 3.78 35.67 43.41
N ALA A 204 4.94 35.46 42.82
CA ALA A 204 5.04 34.67 41.57
C ALA A 204 4.67 33.20 41.79
N ALA A 205 5.06 32.60 42.92
CA ALA A 205 4.67 31.24 43.30
C ALA A 205 3.16 31.09 43.53
N GLN A 206 2.52 32.06 44.16
CA GLN A 206 1.06 32.09 44.33
C GLN A 206 0.34 32.18 42.97
N GLN A 207 0.81 33.06 42.08
CA GLN A 207 0.28 33.17 40.71
C GLN A 207 0.45 31.88 39.91
N LEU A 208 1.61 31.21 40.00
CA LEU A 208 1.86 29.93 39.34
C LEU A 208 0.94 28.83 39.87
N THR A 209 0.79 28.73 41.19
CA THR A 209 -0.12 27.76 41.82
C THR A 209 -1.57 27.99 41.39
N ALA A 210 -2.04 29.26 41.39
CA ALA A 210 -3.38 29.62 40.92
C ALA A 210 -3.57 29.27 39.44
N ALA A 211 -2.59 29.56 38.57
CA ALA A 211 -2.65 29.24 37.15
C ALA A 211 -2.66 27.72 36.88
N ILE A 212 -1.89 26.94 37.63
CA ILE A 212 -1.89 25.45 37.54
C ILE A 212 -3.25 24.90 37.96
N ASN A 213 -3.82 25.39 39.08
CA ASN A 213 -5.14 24.96 39.54
C ASN A 213 -6.24 25.31 38.52
N THR A 214 -6.13 26.48 37.90
CA THR A 214 -7.03 26.89 36.79
C THR A 214 -6.90 25.93 35.62
N ALA A 215 -5.67 25.58 35.21
CA ALA A 215 -5.41 24.64 34.11
C ALA A 215 -6.01 23.26 34.37
N ILE A 216 -5.89 22.75 35.61
CA ILE A 216 -6.46 21.45 36.01
C ILE A 216 -7.99 21.44 36.01
N ALA A 217 -8.61 22.56 36.38
CA ALA A 217 -10.06 22.72 36.46
C ALA A 217 -10.71 23.14 35.12
N GLU A 218 -9.92 23.59 34.16
CA GLU A 218 -10.41 24.17 32.91
C GLU A 218 -11.08 23.10 32.04
N ARG A 219 -12.30 23.42 31.58
CA ARG A 219 -13.03 22.59 30.61
C ARG A 219 -13.16 23.32 29.28
N PRO A 220 -13.01 22.63 28.15
CA PRO A 220 -13.15 23.26 26.85
C PRO A 220 -14.61 23.68 26.62
N ALA A 221 -14.80 24.83 25.98
CA ALA A 221 -16.14 25.34 25.65
C ALA A 221 -16.73 24.67 24.38
N LYS A 222 -15.88 24.17 23.49
CA LYS A 222 -16.25 23.49 22.24
C LYS A 222 -15.29 22.32 22.00
N ILE A 223 -15.68 21.37 21.16
CA ILE A 223 -14.81 20.21 20.80
C ILE A 223 -13.48 20.64 20.14
N SER A 224 -13.47 21.78 19.48
CA SER A 224 -12.28 22.37 18.88
C SER A 224 -11.49 23.27 19.85
N ALA A 225 -11.90 23.46 21.09
CA ALA A 225 -11.16 24.25 22.07
C ALA A 225 -10.20 23.40 22.91
N PRO A 226 -8.93 23.84 23.13
CA PRO A 226 -8.00 23.13 23.99
C PRO A 226 -8.36 23.32 25.47
N ALA A 227 -7.99 22.35 26.29
CA ALA A 227 -7.94 22.49 27.74
C ALA A 227 -6.64 21.84 28.26
N PRO A 228 -5.72 22.60 28.85
CA PRO A 228 -5.79 24.04 29.13
C PRO A 228 -5.71 24.92 27.88
N SER A 229 -6.36 26.08 27.98
CA SER A 229 -6.38 27.09 26.92
C SER A 229 -5.01 27.78 26.74
N ARG A 230 -4.82 28.44 25.60
CA ARG A 230 -3.60 29.23 25.33
C ARG A 230 -3.35 30.33 26.37
N ASP A 231 -4.41 31.00 26.80
CA ASP A 231 -4.32 32.07 27.82
C ASP A 231 -3.81 31.49 29.15
N THR A 232 -4.36 30.36 29.58
CA THR A 232 -3.95 29.68 30.82
C THR A 232 -2.50 29.19 30.74
N THR A 233 -2.10 28.61 29.62
CA THR A 233 -0.71 28.16 29.44
C THR A 233 0.28 29.30 29.35
N THR A 234 -0.13 30.44 28.80
CA THR A 234 0.70 31.66 28.74
C THR A 234 0.88 32.25 30.16
N LYS A 235 -0.15 32.26 30.98
CA LYS A 235 -0.06 32.69 32.39
C LYS A 235 0.90 31.77 33.17
N ILE A 236 0.85 30.46 32.96
CA ILE A 236 1.80 29.51 33.56
C ILE A 236 3.24 29.81 33.12
N ALA A 237 3.48 30.03 31.82
CA ALA A 237 4.80 30.35 31.29
C ALA A 237 5.36 31.66 31.88
N ILE A 238 4.53 32.70 31.98
CA ILE A 238 4.93 33.98 32.57
C ILE A 238 5.27 33.81 34.06
N ALA A 239 4.41 33.11 34.82
CA ALA A 239 4.61 32.90 36.25
C ALA A 239 5.86 32.05 36.52
N LEU A 240 6.16 31.01 35.70
CA LEU A 240 7.38 30.22 35.77
C LEU A 240 8.63 31.09 35.55
N ASN A 241 8.61 31.92 34.51
CA ASN A 241 9.75 32.79 34.20
C ASN A 241 9.97 33.85 35.29
N GLN A 242 8.90 34.42 35.83
CA GLN A 242 8.99 35.37 36.94
C GLN A 242 9.55 34.71 38.20
N LEU A 243 9.12 33.50 38.51
CA LEU A 243 9.62 32.74 39.67
C LEU A 243 11.10 32.39 39.51
N ILE A 244 11.53 31.93 38.33
CA ILE A 244 12.94 31.65 38.02
C ILE A 244 13.81 32.92 38.12
N ALA A 245 13.30 34.06 37.69
CA ALA A 245 13.99 35.34 37.78
C ALA A 245 14.11 35.86 39.22
N ALA A 246 13.05 35.69 40.02
CA ALA A 246 12.99 36.13 41.42
C ALA A 246 13.78 35.17 42.35
N ASP A 247 13.80 33.89 42.07
CA ASP A 247 14.54 32.88 42.84
C ASP A 247 15.39 31.98 41.91
N PRO A 248 16.63 32.38 41.61
CA PRO A 248 17.53 31.60 40.73
C PRO A 248 17.90 30.21 41.28
N SER A 249 17.76 29.95 42.59
CA SER A 249 18.05 28.65 43.18
C SER A 249 17.07 27.56 42.76
N MET A 250 15.87 27.94 42.36
CA MET A 250 14.83 27.04 41.85
C MET A 250 14.94 26.79 40.33
N LYS A 251 15.87 27.41 39.61
CA LYS A 251 15.99 27.35 38.15
C LYS A 251 16.02 25.91 37.64
N ASP A 252 16.90 25.07 38.17
CA ASP A 252 17.09 23.70 37.69
C ASP A 252 15.84 22.84 37.95
N ALA A 253 15.17 23.04 39.08
CA ALA A 253 13.93 22.33 39.42
C ALA A 253 12.75 22.75 38.54
N LEU A 254 12.70 24.02 38.10
CA LEU A 254 11.60 24.59 37.32
C LEU A 254 11.80 24.46 35.80
N THR A 255 13.03 24.27 35.31
CA THR A 255 13.34 24.19 33.89
C THR A 255 12.54 23.11 33.16
N LYS A 256 12.31 21.94 33.77
CA LYS A 256 11.50 20.87 33.19
C LYS A 256 10.03 21.27 32.94
N TYR A 257 9.47 22.08 33.83
CA TYR A 257 8.07 22.57 33.69
C TYR A 257 7.96 23.67 32.63
N SER A 258 8.98 24.51 32.53
CA SER A 258 9.10 25.51 31.46
C SER A 258 9.22 24.83 30.08
N ALA A 259 10.03 23.78 29.97
CA ALA A 259 10.15 22.99 28.73
C ALA A 259 8.84 22.29 28.37
N ALA A 260 8.13 21.68 29.34
CA ALA A 260 6.83 21.09 29.08
C ALA A 260 5.81 22.12 28.61
N THR A 261 5.78 23.32 29.22
CA THR A 261 4.88 24.41 28.84
C THR A 261 5.17 24.91 27.42
N SER A 262 6.45 25.13 27.08
CA SER A 262 6.84 25.57 25.72
C SER A 262 6.51 24.51 24.66
N THR A 263 6.67 23.24 24.97
CA THR A 263 6.31 22.13 24.08
C THR A 263 4.81 22.11 23.82
N TYR A 264 3.99 22.24 24.87
CA TYR A 264 2.54 22.26 24.73
C TYR A 264 2.06 23.50 23.96
N GLN A 265 2.64 24.68 24.22
CA GLN A 265 2.35 25.90 23.46
C GLN A 265 2.64 25.74 21.96
N SER A 266 3.77 25.13 21.61
CA SER A 266 4.12 24.84 20.21
C SER A 266 3.07 23.94 19.53
N ARG A 267 2.50 22.97 20.26
CA ARG A 267 1.41 22.11 19.75
C ARG A 267 0.11 22.92 19.56
N LEU A 268 -0.20 23.84 20.48
CA LEU A 268 -1.33 24.75 20.32
C LEU A 268 -1.19 25.66 19.10
N ASP A 269 0.01 26.18 18.83
CA ASP A 269 0.29 27.01 17.65
C ASP A 269 0.10 26.25 16.34
N LEU A 270 0.56 25.01 16.27
CA LEU A 270 0.36 24.15 15.10
C LEU A 270 -1.12 23.85 14.86
N ARG A 271 -1.89 23.64 15.93
CA ARG A 271 -3.31 23.40 15.85
C ARG A 271 -4.10 24.63 15.44
N GLU A 272 -3.77 25.81 15.98
CA GLU A 272 -4.41 27.07 15.61
C GLU A 272 -4.22 27.34 14.10
N LYS A 273 -3.03 27.13 13.58
CA LYS A 273 -2.77 27.19 12.13
C LYS A 273 -3.64 26.21 11.34
N ALA A 274 -3.77 24.97 11.83
CA ALA A 274 -4.64 24.00 11.17
C ALA A 274 -6.11 24.45 11.17
N LEU A 275 -6.61 25.02 12.27
CA LEU A 275 -7.98 25.57 12.36
C LEU A 275 -8.21 26.75 11.39
N ASP A 276 -7.21 27.63 11.20
CA ASP A 276 -7.30 28.77 10.29
C ASP A 276 -7.28 28.33 8.80
N GLU A 277 -6.68 27.19 8.48
CA GLU A 277 -6.64 26.61 7.13
C GLU A 277 -7.92 25.85 6.77
N LEU A 278 -8.65 25.30 7.76
CA LEU A 278 -9.83 24.46 7.50
C LEU A 278 -10.93 25.15 6.67
N PRO A 279 -11.33 26.42 6.93
CA PRO A 279 -12.38 27.07 6.15
C PRO A 279 -12.03 27.19 4.64
N LYS A 280 -10.76 27.38 4.32
CA LYS A 280 -10.28 27.44 2.92
C LYS A 280 -10.40 26.08 2.27
N SER A 281 -9.96 25.03 2.97
CA SER A 281 -10.04 23.64 2.50
C SER A 281 -11.50 23.18 2.35
N ASP A 282 -12.37 23.51 3.28
CA ASP A 282 -13.82 23.23 3.21
C ASP A 282 -14.46 23.92 2.00
N ALA A 283 -14.15 25.19 1.76
CA ALA A 283 -14.64 25.92 0.60
C ALA A 283 -14.19 25.28 -0.73
N ALA A 284 -12.95 24.78 -0.80
CA ALA A 284 -12.43 24.08 -1.98
C ALA A 284 -13.19 22.76 -2.21
N ILE A 285 -13.37 21.95 -1.19
CA ILE A 285 -14.12 20.68 -1.26
C ILE A 285 -15.59 20.91 -1.64
N LYS A 286 -16.27 21.89 -1.05
CA LYS A 286 -17.68 22.21 -1.36
C LYS A 286 -17.87 22.69 -2.80
N ARG A 287 -16.90 23.46 -3.35
CA ARG A 287 -16.91 23.82 -4.79
C ARG A 287 -16.82 22.58 -5.68
N GLN A 288 -15.92 21.65 -5.34
CA GLN A 288 -15.76 20.40 -6.08
C GLN A 288 -17.00 19.50 -5.96
N LEU A 289 -17.62 19.44 -4.78
CA LEU A 289 -18.82 18.64 -4.53
C LEU A 289 -19.98 19.00 -5.46
N ALA A 290 -20.11 20.28 -5.85
CA ALA A 290 -21.16 20.75 -6.74
C ALA A 290 -21.00 20.26 -8.19
N ASN A 291 -19.75 20.06 -8.67
CA ASN A 291 -19.44 19.86 -10.09
C ASN A 291 -18.73 18.51 -10.40
N ALA A 292 -18.36 17.74 -9.38
CA ALA A 292 -17.58 16.52 -9.58
C ALA A 292 -18.43 15.35 -10.11
N PRO A 293 -17.84 14.49 -10.97
CA PRO A 293 -18.44 13.23 -11.39
C PRO A 293 -18.84 12.34 -10.20
N SER A 294 -19.85 11.47 -10.43
CA SER A 294 -20.43 10.62 -9.38
C SER A 294 -19.42 9.73 -8.64
N GLN A 295 -18.35 9.31 -9.31
CA GLN A 295 -17.29 8.49 -8.74
C GLN A 295 -16.52 9.18 -7.59
N PHE A 296 -16.43 10.52 -7.57
CA PHE A 296 -15.74 11.28 -6.52
C PHE A 296 -16.67 11.77 -5.41
N GLN A 297 -17.99 11.70 -5.62
CA GLN A 297 -18.99 12.20 -4.66
C GLN A 297 -18.85 11.58 -3.25
N PRO A 298 -18.60 10.26 -3.08
CA PRO A 298 -18.41 9.70 -1.75
C PRO A 298 -17.22 10.31 -1.01
N ALA A 299 -16.05 10.39 -1.65
CA ALA A 299 -14.85 10.94 -1.03
C ALA A 299 -15.02 12.43 -0.66
N LEU A 300 -15.61 13.23 -1.56
CA LEU A 300 -15.89 14.65 -1.31
C LEU A 300 -16.90 14.86 -0.15
N LYS A 301 -17.95 14.03 -0.08
CA LYS A 301 -18.90 14.06 1.05
C LYS A 301 -18.21 13.71 2.36
N GLY A 302 -17.28 12.75 2.35
CA GLY A 302 -16.49 12.40 3.53
C GLY A 302 -15.61 13.55 4.01
N ALA A 303 -14.86 14.16 3.09
CA ALA A 303 -14.02 15.31 3.42
C ALA A 303 -14.85 16.50 3.94
N SER A 304 -15.99 16.81 3.30
CA SER A 304 -16.91 17.85 3.79
C SER A 304 -17.46 17.52 5.18
N ALA A 305 -17.85 16.26 5.43
CA ALA A 305 -18.31 15.82 6.74
C ALA A 305 -17.21 15.94 7.80
N SER A 306 -15.94 15.65 7.46
CA SER A 306 -14.81 15.84 8.37
C SER A 306 -14.67 17.30 8.82
N PHE A 307 -14.88 18.26 7.92
CA PHE A 307 -14.86 19.69 8.26
C PHE A 307 -16.10 20.10 9.06
N ASP A 308 -17.29 19.65 8.66
CA ASP A 308 -18.53 19.96 9.37
C ASP A 308 -18.53 19.40 10.80
N LEU A 309 -17.81 18.31 11.07
CA LEU A 309 -17.62 17.76 12.41
C LEU A 309 -16.81 18.71 13.31
N VAL A 310 -15.81 19.42 12.75
CA VAL A 310 -14.92 20.31 13.52
C VAL A 310 -15.47 21.74 13.58
N LEU A 311 -15.97 22.26 12.46
CA LEU A 311 -16.39 23.66 12.30
C LEU A 311 -17.90 23.88 12.50
N GLY A 312 -18.71 22.82 12.39
CA GLY A 312 -20.17 22.92 12.40
C GLY A 312 -20.76 23.15 13.78
N ASP A 313 -22.03 23.53 13.82
CA ASP A 313 -22.84 23.55 15.03
C ASP A 313 -23.21 22.12 15.44
N SER A 314 -23.68 21.93 16.70
CA SER A 314 -23.97 20.60 17.27
C SER A 314 -24.84 19.71 16.36
N GLY A 315 -25.87 20.24 15.72
CA GLY A 315 -26.71 19.50 14.77
C GLY A 315 -25.96 19.04 13.50
N LYS A 316 -25.08 19.88 12.94
CA LYS A 316 -24.23 19.54 11.80
C LYS A 316 -23.16 18.55 12.20
N GLN A 317 -22.59 18.67 13.38
CA GLN A 317 -21.59 17.75 13.92
C GLN A 317 -22.15 16.33 14.07
N ILE A 318 -23.37 16.17 14.58
CA ILE A 318 -24.07 14.88 14.69
C ILE A 318 -24.31 14.27 13.30
N THR A 319 -24.79 15.07 12.34
CA THR A 319 -25.04 14.62 10.97
C THR A 319 -23.73 14.22 10.27
N ALA A 320 -22.66 14.98 10.49
CA ALA A 320 -21.33 14.70 9.99
C ALA A 320 -20.78 13.40 10.58
N ALA A 321 -20.91 13.19 11.90
CA ALA A 321 -20.51 11.94 12.54
C ALA A 321 -21.24 10.73 11.94
N GLN A 322 -22.55 10.82 11.74
CA GLN A 322 -23.34 9.75 11.10
C GLN A 322 -22.89 9.48 9.65
N THR A 323 -22.56 10.53 8.90
CA THR A 323 -22.09 10.42 7.52
C THR A 323 -20.73 9.71 7.47
N LEU A 324 -19.79 10.11 8.32
CA LEU A 324 -18.47 9.48 8.45
C LEU A 324 -18.57 8.02 8.90
N GLY A 325 -19.48 7.74 9.85
CA GLY A 325 -19.72 6.36 10.30
C GLY A 325 -20.24 5.43 9.21
N ARG A 326 -21.07 5.94 8.28
CA ARG A 326 -21.57 5.17 7.12
C ARG A 326 -20.48 4.93 6.08
N MET A 327 -19.54 5.84 5.96
CA MET A 327 -18.41 5.69 5.03
C MET A 327 -17.37 4.69 5.52
N GLY A 328 -17.19 4.58 6.83
CA GLY A 328 -16.41 3.53 7.48
C GLY A 328 -14.92 3.54 7.18
N THR A 329 -14.35 4.66 6.70
CA THR A 329 -12.91 4.75 6.39
C THR A 329 -12.07 4.75 7.67
N VAL A 330 -10.83 4.25 7.60
CA VAL A 330 -9.90 4.23 8.75
C VAL A 330 -9.65 5.64 9.28
N ASP A 331 -9.48 6.61 8.37
CA ASP A 331 -9.26 8.01 8.72
C ASP A 331 -10.47 8.62 9.43
N ALA A 332 -11.70 8.29 8.97
CA ALA A 332 -12.93 8.71 9.62
C ALA A 332 -13.04 8.17 11.04
N THR A 333 -12.61 6.93 11.27
CA THR A 333 -12.66 6.32 12.61
C THR A 333 -11.77 7.05 13.59
N SER A 334 -10.54 7.41 13.19
CA SER A 334 -9.61 8.15 14.05
C SER A 334 -10.12 9.58 14.37
N LEU A 335 -10.73 10.24 13.39
CA LEU A 335 -11.37 11.54 13.60
C LEU A 335 -12.57 11.46 14.55
N LEU A 336 -13.43 10.45 14.38
CA LEU A 336 -14.58 10.21 15.24
C LEU A 336 -14.17 9.86 16.67
N GLN A 337 -13.08 9.10 16.87
CA GLN A 337 -12.54 8.80 18.21
C GLN A 337 -12.10 10.08 18.91
N ARG A 338 -11.32 10.94 18.25
CA ARG A 338 -10.92 12.23 18.81
C ARG A 338 -12.13 13.13 19.09
N ALA A 339 -13.10 13.18 18.19
CA ALA A 339 -14.31 13.97 18.39
C ALA A 339 -15.13 13.47 19.59
N ALA A 340 -15.24 12.15 19.78
CA ALA A 340 -15.92 11.54 20.93
C ALA A 340 -15.24 11.91 22.25
N GLU A 341 -13.89 11.83 22.31
CA GLU A 341 -13.13 12.23 23.49
C GLU A 341 -13.29 13.72 23.79
N CYS A 342 -13.23 14.57 22.76
CA CYS A 342 -13.47 16.00 22.93
C CYS A 342 -14.91 16.30 23.39
N ALA A 343 -15.92 15.63 22.83
CA ALA A 343 -17.31 15.77 23.22
C ALA A 343 -17.55 15.34 24.69
N ALA A 344 -16.90 14.25 25.13
CA ALA A 344 -16.94 13.81 26.52
C ALA A 344 -16.37 14.86 27.48
N ARG A 345 -15.26 15.51 27.11
CA ARG A 345 -14.63 16.58 27.91
C ARG A 345 -15.49 17.86 27.99
N VAL A 346 -16.14 18.21 26.88
CA VAL A 346 -17.10 19.35 26.83
C VAL A 346 -18.37 19.03 27.62
N GLY A 347 -18.75 17.75 27.71
CA GLY A 347 -20.00 17.28 28.30
C GLY A 347 -21.15 17.23 27.27
N ASP A 348 -20.87 17.28 25.98
CA ASP A 348 -21.85 17.14 24.90
C ASP A 348 -22.18 15.64 24.66
N LYS A 349 -23.09 15.14 25.52
CA LYS A 349 -23.53 13.73 25.45
C LYS A 349 -24.14 13.33 24.10
N PRO A 350 -25.02 14.13 23.46
CA PRO A 350 -25.59 13.78 22.16
C PRO A 350 -24.54 13.59 21.08
N LEU A 351 -23.53 14.45 21.03
CA LEU A 351 -22.44 14.32 20.08
C LEU A 351 -21.54 13.12 20.39
N GLN A 352 -21.24 12.88 21.67
CA GLN A 352 -20.47 11.72 22.10
C GLN A 352 -21.15 10.42 21.66
N GLU A 353 -22.43 10.24 21.95
CA GLU A 353 -23.21 9.06 21.54
C GLU A 353 -23.29 8.92 20.02
N ALA A 354 -23.43 10.01 19.29
CA ALA A 354 -23.42 10.00 17.83
C ALA A 354 -22.07 9.52 17.27
N CYS A 355 -20.95 10.01 17.81
CA CYS A 355 -19.61 9.56 17.42
C CYS A 355 -19.35 8.09 17.77
N GLU A 356 -19.74 7.63 18.97
CA GLU A 356 -19.60 6.22 19.37
C GLU A 356 -20.44 5.28 18.51
N ASN A 357 -21.67 5.67 18.13
CA ASN A 357 -22.51 4.92 17.20
C ASN A 357 -21.90 4.89 15.81
N ALA A 358 -21.34 6.01 15.36
CA ALA A 358 -20.64 6.12 14.09
C ALA A 358 -19.39 5.23 14.04
N ILE A 359 -18.59 5.19 15.11
CA ILE A 359 -17.43 4.30 15.25
C ILE A 359 -17.87 2.84 15.18
N ARG A 360 -18.97 2.47 15.87
CA ARG A 360 -19.50 1.10 15.80
C ARG A 360 -19.91 0.70 14.37
N SER A 361 -20.55 1.60 13.64
CA SER A 361 -20.93 1.35 12.24
C SER A 361 -19.72 1.30 11.32
N ALA A 362 -18.72 2.17 11.50
CA ALA A 362 -17.48 2.16 10.75
C ALA A 362 -16.68 0.86 10.97
N ASN A 363 -16.58 0.41 12.22
CA ASN A 363 -15.88 -0.85 12.55
C ASN A 363 -16.57 -2.07 11.93
N ARG A 364 -17.91 -2.10 11.85
CA ARG A 364 -18.63 -3.15 11.12
C ARG A 364 -18.30 -3.14 9.63
N TYR A 365 -18.33 -1.97 9.00
CA TYR A 365 -17.98 -1.81 7.61
C TYR A 365 -16.54 -2.23 7.32
N GLN A 366 -15.58 -1.83 8.18
CA GLN A 366 -14.18 -2.25 8.07
C GLN A 366 -14.01 -3.76 8.26
N ALA A 367 -14.77 -4.38 9.16
CA ALA A 367 -14.76 -5.83 9.34
C ALA A 367 -15.27 -6.55 8.07
N GLU A 368 -16.32 -6.05 7.42
CA GLU A 368 -16.84 -6.60 6.16
C GLU A 368 -15.82 -6.46 5.02
N ILE A 369 -15.20 -5.28 4.88
CA ILE A 369 -14.13 -5.03 3.88
C ILE A 369 -12.93 -5.94 4.13
N SER A 370 -12.49 -6.05 5.39
CA SER A 370 -11.36 -6.90 5.77
C SER A 370 -11.68 -8.37 5.47
N PHE A 371 -12.91 -8.82 5.76
CA PHE A 371 -13.35 -10.16 5.42
C PHE A 371 -13.26 -10.43 3.92
N ILE A 372 -13.75 -9.53 3.07
CA ILE A 372 -13.67 -9.66 1.61
C ILE A 372 -12.21 -9.65 1.15
N SER A 373 -11.40 -8.74 1.69
CA SER A 373 -9.98 -8.61 1.34
C SER A 373 -9.18 -9.86 1.71
N TYR A 374 -9.37 -10.41 2.92
CA TYR A 374 -8.71 -11.65 3.35
C TYR A 374 -9.21 -12.87 2.57
N THR A 375 -10.51 -12.93 2.26
CA THR A 375 -11.08 -13.97 1.39
C THR A 375 -10.40 -13.96 0.02
N PHE A 376 -10.29 -12.79 -0.58
CA PHE A 376 -9.65 -12.63 -1.88
C PHE A 376 -8.14 -12.93 -1.84
N ALA A 377 -7.45 -12.47 -0.79
CA ALA A 377 -6.03 -12.77 -0.57
C ALA A 377 -5.82 -14.28 -0.34
N GLY A 378 -6.70 -14.93 0.42
CA GLY A 378 -6.69 -16.36 0.66
C GLY A 378 -6.94 -17.17 -0.62
N LEU A 379 -7.87 -16.72 -1.47
CA LEU A 379 -8.14 -17.34 -2.76
C LEU A 379 -6.90 -17.27 -3.68
N SER A 380 -6.23 -16.12 -3.73
CA SER A 380 -5.01 -15.95 -4.53
C SER A 380 -3.84 -16.81 -4.01
N ALA A 381 -3.59 -16.82 -2.70
CA ALA A 381 -2.55 -17.65 -2.09
C ALA A 381 -2.88 -19.15 -2.25
N GLY A 382 -4.13 -19.54 -1.98
CA GLY A 382 -4.62 -20.89 -2.19
C GLY A 382 -4.49 -21.37 -3.63
N SER A 383 -4.64 -20.49 -4.62
CA SER A 383 -4.47 -20.81 -6.04
C SER A 383 -3.07 -21.32 -6.35
N ILE A 384 -2.03 -20.72 -5.76
CA ILE A 384 -0.62 -21.16 -5.96
C ILE A 384 -0.40 -22.50 -5.25
N LEU A 385 -0.90 -22.63 -4.01
CA LEU A 385 -0.81 -23.89 -3.25
C LEU A 385 -1.52 -25.03 -3.97
N VAL A 386 -2.68 -24.79 -4.58
CA VAL A 386 -3.41 -25.79 -5.38
C VAL A 386 -2.58 -26.26 -6.54
N LEU A 387 -1.96 -25.38 -7.34
CA LEU A 387 -1.13 -25.79 -8.49
C LEU A 387 0.05 -26.64 -8.05
N LEU A 388 0.75 -26.24 -7.00
CA LEU A 388 1.90 -26.96 -6.47
C LEU A 388 1.47 -28.31 -5.89
N ALA A 389 0.38 -28.34 -5.11
CA ALA A 389 -0.17 -29.55 -4.51
C ALA A 389 -0.76 -30.53 -5.54
N LEU A 390 -1.36 -30.03 -6.63
CA LEU A 390 -1.80 -30.91 -7.73
C LEU A 390 -0.64 -31.67 -8.35
N GLY A 391 0.49 -30.99 -8.60
CA GLY A 391 1.71 -31.65 -9.08
C GLY A 391 2.20 -32.72 -8.11
N LEU A 392 2.27 -32.38 -6.82
CA LEU A 392 2.68 -33.31 -5.76
C LEU A 392 1.70 -34.48 -5.60
N SER A 393 0.39 -34.21 -5.63
CA SER A 393 -0.68 -35.22 -5.51
C SER A 393 -0.63 -36.22 -6.66
N ILE A 394 -0.30 -35.77 -7.87
CA ILE A 394 -0.12 -36.64 -9.04
C ILE A 394 1.10 -37.54 -8.85
N ILE A 395 2.25 -37.00 -8.46
CA ILE A 395 3.48 -37.79 -8.24
C ILE A 395 3.25 -38.79 -7.09
N PHE A 396 2.79 -38.31 -5.92
CA PHE A 396 2.64 -39.16 -4.76
C PHE A 396 1.50 -40.17 -4.94
N GLY A 397 0.36 -39.75 -5.49
CA GLY A 397 -0.82 -40.63 -5.67
C GLY A 397 -0.62 -41.71 -6.72
N LEU A 398 0.19 -41.45 -7.77
CA LEU A 398 0.40 -42.39 -8.89
C LEU A 398 1.65 -43.26 -8.74
N MET A 399 2.71 -42.68 -8.21
CA MET A 399 4.00 -43.37 -8.13
C MET A 399 4.35 -43.84 -6.71
N GLY A 400 3.63 -43.36 -5.70
CA GLY A 400 3.97 -43.62 -4.30
C GLY A 400 5.29 -42.98 -3.85
N VAL A 401 5.79 -42.00 -4.60
CA VAL A 401 7.07 -41.32 -4.36
C VAL A 401 6.79 -39.99 -3.66
N ILE A 402 7.42 -39.77 -2.52
CA ILE A 402 7.37 -38.47 -1.83
C ILE A 402 8.48 -37.59 -2.42
N ASN A 403 8.07 -36.54 -3.14
CA ASN A 403 9.02 -35.61 -3.75
C ASN A 403 9.18 -34.36 -2.89
N MET A 404 10.26 -34.28 -2.10
CA MET A 404 10.56 -33.10 -1.30
C MET A 404 11.14 -31.95 -2.13
N ALA A 405 11.65 -32.23 -3.34
CA ALA A 405 12.13 -31.17 -4.24
C ALA A 405 11.02 -30.47 -5.04
N GLN A 406 9.74 -30.73 -4.73
CA GLN A 406 8.62 -30.14 -5.48
C GLN A 406 8.62 -28.61 -5.41
N GLY A 407 8.98 -28.04 -4.24
CA GLY A 407 9.13 -26.60 -4.06
C GLY A 407 10.26 -26.02 -4.91
N GLU A 408 11.38 -26.74 -5.04
CA GLU A 408 12.53 -26.30 -5.83
C GLU A 408 12.25 -26.35 -7.34
N PHE A 409 11.38 -27.26 -7.80
CA PHE A 409 10.86 -27.20 -9.17
C PHE A 409 9.94 -25.99 -9.39
N MET A 410 9.20 -25.55 -8.37
CA MET A 410 8.48 -24.28 -8.39
C MET A 410 9.45 -23.09 -8.46
N MET A 411 10.53 -23.11 -7.67
CA MET A 411 11.60 -22.12 -7.73
C MET A 411 12.16 -22.02 -9.15
N LEU A 412 12.49 -23.16 -9.81
CA LEU A 412 12.95 -23.15 -11.20
C LEU A 412 11.96 -22.44 -12.14
N GLY A 413 10.66 -22.64 -11.95
CA GLY A 413 9.63 -21.93 -12.70
C GLY A 413 9.65 -20.42 -12.47
N ALA A 414 9.84 -19.98 -11.22
CA ALA A 414 9.94 -18.56 -10.87
C ALA A 414 11.19 -17.90 -11.49
N PHE A 415 12.35 -18.57 -11.40
CA PHE A 415 13.58 -18.07 -12.02
C PHE A 415 13.54 -18.11 -13.56
N THR A 416 12.87 -19.11 -14.16
CA THR A 416 12.61 -19.12 -15.61
C THR A 416 11.77 -17.91 -16.02
N THR A 417 10.76 -17.55 -15.24
CA THR A 417 9.96 -16.34 -15.48
C THR A 417 10.82 -15.09 -15.42
N PHE A 418 11.73 -15.00 -14.47
CA PHE A 418 12.70 -13.89 -14.39
C PHE A 418 13.59 -13.84 -15.64
N VAL A 419 14.18 -14.95 -16.06
CA VAL A 419 15.05 -15.01 -17.25
C VAL A 419 14.29 -14.58 -18.51
N VAL A 420 13.04 -15.05 -18.68
CA VAL A 420 12.20 -14.63 -19.81
C VAL A 420 11.90 -13.14 -19.74
N SER A 421 11.58 -12.60 -18.57
CA SER A 421 11.29 -11.15 -18.42
C SER A 421 12.52 -10.30 -18.76
N GLU A 422 13.71 -10.71 -18.30
CA GLU A 422 14.97 -10.01 -18.58
C GLU A 422 15.36 -10.12 -20.07
N PHE A 423 15.09 -11.26 -20.71
CA PHE A 423 15.26 -11.42 -22.15
C PHE A 423 14.36 -10.46 -22.95
N PHE A 424 13.09 -10.35 -22.57
CA PHE A 424 12.15 -9.40 -23.20
C PHE A 424 12.59 -7.96 -23.01
N LYS A 425 13.09 -7.61 -21.83
CA LYS A 425 13.57 -6.26 -21.50
C LYS A 425 14.81 -5.85 -22.30
N ASN A 426 15.75 -6.79 -22.52
CA ASN A 426 17.05 -6.48 -23.12
C ASN A 426 17.08 -6.66 -24.65
N HIS A 427 16.21 -7.50 -25.23
CA HIS A 427 16.29 -7.88 -26.64
C HIS A 427 15.07 -7.47 -27.48
N LEU A 428 13.96 -7.06 -26.84
CA LEU A 428 12.72 -6.72 -27.56
C LEU A 428 12.33 -5.27 -27.34
N PRO A 429 11.57 -4.66 -28.29
CA PRO A 429 11.04 -3.31 -28.13
C PRO A 429 10.20 -3.18 -26.84
N PRO A 430 10.20 -2.02 -26.16
CA PRO A 430 9.48 -1.82 -24.90
C PRO A 430 7.99 -2.19 -24.94
N GLY A 431 7.33 -2.03 -26.09
CA GLY A 431 5.91 -2.39 -26.26
C GLY A 431 5.63 -3.90 -26.23
N LEU A 432 6.64 -4.77 -26.38
CA LEU A 432 6.46 -6.22 -26.32
C LEU A 432 6.72 -6.79 -24.91
N TYR A 433 7.26 -5.98 -23.99
CA TYR A 433 7.54 -6.43 -22.64
C TYR A 433 6.30 -7.01 -21.94
N ASP A 434 5.15 -6.43 -22.15
CA ASP A 434 3.89 -6.82 -21.50
C ASP A 434 3.43 -8.25 -21.86
N TYR A 435 3.99 -8.86 -22.90
CA TYR A 435 3.65 -10.22 -23.34
C TYR A 435 4.57 -11.31 -22.76
N TYR A 436 5.62 -10.97 -21.97
CA TYR A 436 6.52 -11.97 -21.40
C TYR A 436 5.82 -13.08 -20.61
N PRO A 437 4.69 -12.85 -19.87
CA PRO A 437 4.06 -13.93 -19.11
C PRO A 437 3.53 -15.07 -19.99
N ILE A 438 3.08 -14.73 -21.21
CA ILE A 438 2.54 -15.71 -22.17
C ILE A 438 3.64 -16.69 -22.59
N VAL A 439 4.88 -16.22 -22.73
CA VAL A 439 6.04 -17.06 -23.08
C VAL A 439 6.61 -17.72 -21.81
N ALA A 440 6.57 -17.04 -20.67
CA ALA A 440 7.08 -17.56 -19.41
C ALA A 440 6.32 -18.82 -18.95
N VAL A 441 4.99 -18.88 -19.15
CA VAL A 441 4.16 -20.03 -18.75
C VAL A 441 4.61 -21.33 -19.40
N PRO A 442 4.66 -21.49 -20.74
CA PRO A 442 5.15 -22.72 -21.34
C PRO A 442 6.66 -22.97 -21.08
N ALA A 443 7.48 -21.91 -21.00
CA ALA A 443 8.89 -22.05 -20.70
C ALA A 443 9.13 -22.61 -19.29
N ALA A 444 8.46 -22.07 -18.26
CA ALA A 444 8.55 -22.56 -16.89
C ALA A 444 8.07 -24.01 -16.74
N PHE A 445 6.97 -24.36 -17.42
CA PHE A 445 6.50 -25.74 -17.45
C PHE A 445 7.56 -26.67 -18.05
N LEU A 446 8.12 -26.33 -19.21
CA LEU A 446 9.10 -27.14 -19.90
C LEU A 446 10.41 -27.29 -19.12
N VAL A 447 10.95 -26.18 -18.59
CA VAL A 447 12.20 -26.22 -17.81
C VAL A 447 12.04 -27.10 -16.56
N SER A 448 10.96 -26.90 -15.79
CA SER A 448 10.69 -27.72 -14.61
C SER A 448 10.35 -29.16 -14.95
N ALA A 449 9.65 -29.44 -16.05
CA ALA A 449 9.35 -30.78 -16.51
C ALA A 449 10.60 -31.52 -16.98
N VAL A 450 11.51 -30.87 -17.71
CA VAL A 450 12.79 -31.44 -18.13
C VAL A 450 13.69 -31.73 -16.94
N ALA A 451 13.79 -30.77 -16.00
CA ALA A 451 14.54 -30.97 -14.76
C ALA A 451 14.00 -32.14 -13.94
N GLY A 452 12.67 -32.25 -13.82
CA GLY A 452 12.00 -33.38 -13.18
C GLY A 452 12.22 -34.69 -13.90
N TRP A 453 12.11 -34.71 -15.23
CA TRP A 453 12.42 -35.89 -16.03
C TRP A 453 13.88 -36.37 -15.83
N LEU A 454 14.83 -35.45 -15.79
CA LEU A 454 16.24 -35.77 -15.49
C LEU A 454 16.40 -36.34 -14.08
N CYS A 455 15.73 -35.75 -13.09
CA CYS A 455 15.74 -36.23 -11.70
C CYS A 455 15.16 -37.66 -11.61
N GLU A 456 14.06 -37.95 -12.30
CA GLU A 456 13.52 -39.32 -12.38
C GLU A 456 14.49 -40.26 -13.04
N TRP A 457 15.05 -39.88 -14.19
CA TRP A 457 15.95 -40.72 -14.96
C TRP A 457 17.27 -41.04 -14.23
N LEU A 458 17.84 -40.09 -13.51
CA LEU A 458 19.11 -40.25 -12.82
C LEU A 458 18.98 -40.93 -11.47
N ILE A 459 17.93 -40.60 -10.70
CA ILE A 459 17.85 -40.91 -9.27
C ILE A 459 16.64 -41.77 -8.96
N ILE A 460 15.42 -41.29 -9.23
CA ILE A 460 14.20 -41.87 -8.67
C ILE A 460 13.91 -43.25 -9.19
N ARG A 461 14.22 -43.51 -10.47
CA ARG A 461 14.02 -44.84 -11.08
C ARG A 461 14.76 -45.95 -10.35
N HIS A 462 15.85 -45.67 -9.64
CA HIS A 462 16.65 -46.66 -8.91
C HIS A 462 16.12 -46.88 -7.48
N LEU A 463 15.22 -46.01 -7.02
CA LEU A 463 14.71 -45.99 -5.66
C LEU A 463 13.22 -46.36 -5.55
N TYR A 464 12.61 -46.85 -6.63
CA TYR A 464 11.21 -47.28 -6.61
C TYR A 464 10.95 -48.35 -5.57
N GLY A 465 9.84 -48.18 -4.80
CA GLY A 465 9.45 -49.07 -3.72
C GLY A 465 10.11 -48.79 -2.37
N ARG A 466 10.93 -47.72 -2.27
CA ARG A 466 11.61 -47.31 -1.05
C ARG A 466 11.30 -45.85 -0.70
N PRO A 467 10.15 -45.56 -0.08
CA PRO A 467 9.66 -44.19 0.11
C PRO A 467 10.61 -43.30 0.90
N LEU A 468 11.26 -43.83 1.95
CA LEU A 468 12.19 -43.03 2.80
C LEU A 468 13.46 -42.65 2.05
N GLU A 469 14.00 -43.57 1.23
CA GLU A 469 15.20 -43.31 0.42
C GLU A 469 14.91 -42.28 -0.69
N THR A 470 13.72 -42.34 -1.31
CA THR A 470 13.31 -41.34 -2.31
C THR A 470 13.10 -39.95 -1.69
N LEU A 471 12.54 -39.87 -0.46
CA LEU A 471 12.41 -38.62 0.26
C LEU A 471 13.75 -37.94 0.52
N LEU A 472 14.73 -38.71 1.06
CA LEU A 472 16.08 -38.18 1.34
C LEU A 472 16.81 -37.78 0.05
N ALA A 473 16.71 -38.60 -1.01
CA ALA A 473 17.33 -38.31 -2.28
C ALA A 473 16.76 -37.05 -2.94
N THR A 474 15.43 -36.87 -2.94
CA THR A 474 14.79 -35.67 -3.48
C THR A 474 15.12 -34.43 -2.66
N TRP A 475 15.23 -34.56 -1.33
CA TRP A 475 15.69 -33.45 -0.48
C TRP A 475 17.13 -33.04 -0.84
N GLY A 476 18.03 -34.00 -1.03
CA GLY A 476 19.39 -33.72 -1.49
C GLY A 476 19.44 -33.04 -2.87
N VAL A 477 18.58 -33.47 -3.81
CA VAL A 477 18.43 -32.80 -5.12
C VAL A 477 17.96 -31.34 -4.93
N GLY A 478 17.03 -31.12 -4.02
CA GLY A 478 16.56 -29.77 -3.70
C GLY A 478 17.69 -28.84 -3.25
N LEU A 479 18.54 -29.30 -2.32
CA LEU A 479 19.69 -28.52 -1.85
C LEU A 479 20.66 -28.16 -3.00
N VAL A 480 20.91 -29.12 -3.91
CA VAL A 480 21.75 -28.86 -5.09
C VAL A 480 21.11 -27.83 -6.01
N LEU A 481 19.82 -27.94 -6.29
CA LEU A 481 19.10 -27.00 -7.15
C LEU A 481 19.13 -25.57 -6.55
N VAL A 482 18.85 -25.42 -5.24
CA VAL A 482 18.92 -24.13 -4.54
C VAL A 482 20.30 -23.51 -4.67
N GLN A 483 21.37 -24.33 -4.47
CA GLN A 483 22.74 -23.82 -4.53
C GLN A 483 23.17 -23.46 -5.95
N VAL A 484 22.75 -24.21 -6.96
CA VAL A 484 23.02 -23.89 -8.37
C VAL A 484 22.36 -22.57 -8.75
N VAL A 485 21.08 -22.39 -8.39
CA VAL A 485 20.33 -21.17 -8.69
C VAL A 485 20.93 -19.97 -7.94
N ARG A 486 21.29 -20.13 -6.66
CA ARG A 486 21.92 -19.08 -5.87
C ARG A 486 23.25 -18.61 -6.45
N ASN A 487 24.09 -19.55 -6.88
CA ASN A 487 25.37 -19.21 -7.47
C ASN A 487 25.24 -18.48 -8.81
N GLN A 488 24.18 -18.78 -9.59
CA GLN A 488 23.98 -18.19 -10.91
C GLN A 488 23.26 -16.83 -10.87
N PHE A 489 22.28 -16.67 -9.99
CA PHE A 489 21.37 -15.52 -9.99
C PHE A 489 21.48 -14.65 -8.72
N GLY A 490 22.08 -15.17 -7.64
CA GLY A 490 22.12 -14.49 -6.34
C GLY A 490 20.81 -14.58 -5.59
N ASP A 491 20.70 -13.76 -4.54
CA ASP A 491 19.52 -13.67 -3.66
C ASP A 491 18.68 -12.45 -4.02
N ASN A 492 17.36 -12.52 -3.85
CA ASN A 492 16.41 -11.42 -3.94
C ASN A 492 16.31 -10.72 -5.30
N LEU A 493 15.67 -11.39 -6.24
CA LEU A 493 15.31 -10.82 -7.54
C LEU A 493 13.87 -10.30 -7.55
N SER A 494 13.62 -9.30 -8.38
CA SER A 494 12.30 -8.71 -8.59
C SER A 494 11.99 -8.68 -10.08
N VAL A 495 10.80 -9.10 -10.44
CA VAL A 495 10.27 -8.98 -11.81
C VAL A 495 9.26 -7.85 -11.84
N LYS A 496 9.40 -6.92 -12.80
CA LYS A 496 8.40 -5.90 -13.00
C LYS A 496 7.14 -6.54 -13.61
N PRO A 497 5.96 -6.41 -12.99
CA PRO A 497 4.73 -6.92 -13.58
C PRO A 497 4.42 -6.18 -14.90
N PRO A 498 3.66 -6.80 -15.82
CA PRO A 498 3.19 -6.12 -17.03
C PRO A 498 2.29 -4.93 -16.70
N SER A 499 2.26 -3.92 -17.57
CA SER A 499 1.48 -2.69 -17.36
C SER A 499 -0.02 -2.95 -17.09
N TRP A 500 -0.60 -3.95 -17.74
CA TRP A 500 -2.00 -4.35 -17.56
C TRP A 500 -2.28 -5.07 -16.21
N MET A 501 -1.23 -5.54 -15.49
CA MET A 501 -1.34 -6.10 -14.13
C MET A 501 -1.04 -5.06 -13.05
N GLU A 502 -0.44 -3.92 -13.38
CA GLU A 502 -0.11 -2.87 -12.42
C GLU A 502 -1.38 -2.20 -11.87
N GLY A 503 -1.31 -1.79 -10.59
CA GLY A 503 -2.39 -1.08 -9.92
C GLY A 503 -3.42 -1.98 -9.26
N GLY A 504 -4.47 -1.36 -8.73
CA GLY A 504 -5.59 -2.00 -8.07
C GLY A 504 -6.93 -1.58 -8.69
N TRP A 505 -7.92 -2.41 -8.49
CA TRP A 505 -9.29 -2.08 -8.82
C TRP A 505 -10.04 -1.73 -7.54
N GLU A 506 -10.43 -0.49 -7.39
CA GLU A 506 -11.25 -0.04 -6.27
C GLU A 506 -12.72 -0.44 -6.55
N VAL A 507 -13.15 -1.52 -5.93
CA VAL A 507 -14.52 -2.05 -6.08
C VAL A 507 -15.51 -1.25 -5.22
N ILE A 508 -15.07 -0.92 -4.00
CA ILE A 508 -15.81 -0.13 -3.02
C ILE A 508 -14.79 0.81 -2.36
N PRO A 509 -15.19 1.98 -1.84
CA PRO A 509 -14.27 2.84 -1.09
C PRO A 509 -13.48 2.04 -0.03
N ASP A 510 -12.16 2.16 -0.05
CA ASP A 510 -11.19 1.43 0.79
C ASP A 510 -10.97 -0.06 0.47
N LEU A 511 -11.70 -0.66 -0.48
CA LEU A 511 -11.43 -2.02 -0.95
C LEU A 511 -10.72 -1.98 -2.31
N VAL A 512 -9.40 -1.98 -2.28
CA VAL A 512 -8.57 -2.07 -3.48
C VAL A 512 -8.15 -3.52 -3.71
N LEU A 513 -8.71 -4.15 -4.73
CA LEU A 513 -8.28 -5.47 -5.17
C LEU A 513 -7.10 -5.34 -6.14
N ALA A 514 -5.93 -5.82 -5.73
CA ALA A 514 -4.75 -5.81 -6.57
C ALA A 514 -4.99 -6.63 -7.86
N ARG A 515 -4.81 -6.01 -9.03
CA ARG A 515 -5.07 -6.64 -10.34
C ARG A 515 -4.24 -7.91 -10.54
N ASN A 516 -2.98 -7.91 -10.14
CA ASN A 516 -2.10 -9.08 -10.23
C ASN A 516 -2.70 -10.32 -9.56
N ARG A 517 -3.35 -10.18 -8.39
CA ARG A 517 -4.01 -11.30 -7.69
C ARG A 517 -5.22 -11.84 -8.45
N ILE A 518 -5.99 -10.98 -9.12
CA ILE A 518 -7.13 -11.40 -9.97
C ILE A 518 -6.62 -12.28 -11.11
N TYR A 519 -5.57 -11.84 -11.79
CA TYR A 519 -4.98 -12.61 -12.89
C TYR A 519 -4.36 -13.93 -12.42
N ILE A 520 -3.77 -13.99 -11.22
CA ILE A 520 -3.25 -15.24 -10.64
C ILE A 520 -4.39 -16.25 -10.43
N VAL A 521 -5.53 -15.83 -9.91
CA VAL A 521 -6.69 -16.71 -9.71
C VAL A 521 -7.23 -17.22 -11.05
N ILE A 522 -7.36 -16.36 -12.05
CA ILE A 522 -7.81 -16.74 -13.41
C ILE A 522 -6.80 -17.72 -14.04
N TYR A 523 -5.52 -17.41 -13.95
CA TYR A 523 -4.44 -18.27 -14.44
C TYR A 523 -4.50 -19.66 -13.79
N CYS A 524 -4.65 -19.72 -12.47
CA CYS A 524 -4.79 -20.99 -11.75
C CYS A 524 -6.03 -21.76 -12.21
N ALA A 525 -7.17 -21.12 -12.37
CA ALA A 525 -8.40 -21.77 -12.84
C ALA A 525 -8.22 -22.38 -14.25
N ILE A 526 -7.52 -21.68 -15.15
CA ILE A 526 -7.17 -22.19 -16.49
C ILE A 526 -6.26 -23.40 -16.38
N CYS A 527 -5.19 -23.32 -15.55
CA CYS A 527 -4.28 -24.45 -15.35
C CYS A 527 -5.01 -25.68 -14.76
N ILE A 528 -5.86 -25.50 -13.75
CA ILE A 528 -6.68 -26.58 -13.17
C ILE A 528 -7.57 -27.22 -14.25
N ALA A 529 -8.22 -26.41 -15.09
CA ALA A 529 -9.06 -26.91 -16.17
C ALA A 529 -8.25 -27.74 -17.18
N ILE A 530 -7.06 -27.26 -17.55
CA ILE A 530 -6.14 -27.98 -18.45
C ILE A 530 -5.70 -29.33 -17.82
N VAL A 531 -5.29 -29.31 -16.55
CA VAL A 531 -4.93 -30.54 -15.82
C VAL A 531 -6.10 -31.52 -15.77
N TYR A 532 -7.29 -31.03 -15.46
CA TYR A 532 -8.50 -31.85 -15.44
C TYR A 532 -8.79 -32.50 -16.79
N ILE A 533 -8.64 -31.76 -17.89
CA ILE A 533 -8.81 -32.27 -19.26
C ILE A 533 -7.73 -33.32 -19.57
N ILE A 534 -6.47 -33.05 -19.25
CA ILE A 534 -5.36 -33.97 -19.51
C ILE A 534 -5.58 -35.28 -18.76
N VAL A 535 -5.87 -35.23 -17.47
CA VAL A 535 -6.04 -36.43 -16.64
C VAL A 535 -7.31 -37.21 -16.98
N ASN A 536 -8.42 -36.55 -17.36
CA ASN A 536 -9.69 -37.25 -17.56
C ASN A 536 -10.01 -37.59 -19.02
N ARG A 537 -9.43 -36.87 -20.00
CA ARG A 537 -9.81 -36.97 -21.40
C ARG A 537 -8.69 -37.46 -22.33
N THR A 538 -7.42 -37.57 -21.87
CA THR A 538 -6.31 -37.97 -22.72
C THR A 538 -5.85 -39.40 -22.47
N LYS A 539 -5.11 -39.97 -23.45
CA LYS A 539 -4.48 -41.29 -23.31
C LYS A 539 -3.47 -41.32 -22.14
N LEU A 540 -2.79 -40.22 -21.86
CA LEU A 540 -1.88 -40.08 -20.74
C LEU A 540 -2.61 -40.30 -19.42
N GLY A 541 -3.74 -39.65 -19.19
CA GLY A 541 -4.54 -39.85 -18.00
C GLY A 541 -5.13 -41.25 -17.87
N LEU A 542 -5.44 -41.93 -18.98
CA LEU A 542 -5.87 -43.32 -18.96
C LEU A 542 -4.72 -44.25 -18.51
N LEU A 543 -3.54 -44.10 -19.06
CA LEU A 543 -2.36 -44.86 -18.69
C LEU A 543 -1.97 -44.62 -17.22
N LEU A 544 -2.06 -43.37 -16.76
CA LEU A 544 -1.83 -43.01 -15.38
C LEU A 544 -2.78 -43.77 -14.43
N ARG A 545 -4.06 -43.75 -14.69
CA ARG A 545 -5.07 -44.47 -13.86
C ARG A 545 -4.91 -45.98 -13.91
N ALA A 546 -4.52 -46.55 -15.07
CA ALA A 546 -4.31 -47.98 -15.19
C ALA A 546 -3.08 -48.44 -14.34
N THR A 547 -2.01 -47.66 -14.33
CA THR A 547 -0.79 -47.94 -13.54
C THR A 547 -1.00 -47.79 -12.05
N THR A 548 -1.88 -46.86 -11.60
CA THR A 548 -2.24 -46.69 -10.19
C THR A 548 -3.08 -47.82 -9.65
N GLN A 549 -4.05 -48.33 -10.43
CA GLN A 549 -4.91 -49.40 -9.98
C GLN A 549 -4.16 -50.71 -9.80
N ASN A 550 -3.38 -51.11 -10.78
CA ASN A 550 -2.55 -52.31 -10.68
C ASN A 550 -1.37 -52.23 -11.65
N ARG A 551 -0.18 -51.89 -11.11
CA ARG A 551 1.06 -51.71 -11.89
C ARG A 551 1.52 -52.97 -12.59
N GLN A 552 1.39 -54.14 -11.91
CA GLN A 552 1.82 -55.43 -12.48
C GLN A 552 0.92 -55.84 -13.63
N MET A 553 -0.37 -55.69 -13.48
CA MET A 553 -1.35 -56.01 -14.52
C MET A 553 -1.21 -55.06 -15.72
N ALA A 554 -1.01 -53.74 -15.48
CA ALA A 554 -0.78 -52.77 -16.54
C ALA A 554 0.48 -53.15 -17.37
N ALA A 555 1.56 -53.55 -16.69
CA ALA A 555 2.79 -54.00 -17.36
C ALA A 555 2.54 -55.27 -18.17
N ALA A 556 1.80 -56.24 -17.66
CA ALA A 556 1.42 -57.48 -18.35
C ALA A 556 0.57 -57.19 -19.61
N LEU A 557 -0.25 -56.16 -19.61
CA LEU A 557 -1.04 -55.67 -20.75
C LEU A 557 -0.23 -54.81 -21.74
N GLY A 558 1.09 -54.70 -21.57
CA GLY A 558 2.01 -54.02 -22.51
C GLY A 558 2.15 -52.51 -22.28
N VAL A 559 1.66 -51.97 -21.14
CA VAL A 559 1.87 -50.58 -20.80
C VAL A 559 3.33 -50.34 -20.42
N PRO A 560 4.05 -49.42 -21.09
CA PRO A 560 5.46 -49.14 -20.79
C PRO A 560 5.56 -48.32 -19.46
N THR A 561 5.41 -48.99 -18.32
CA THR A 561 5.31 -48.37 -16.98
C THR A 561 6.47 -47.39 -16.69
N ARG A 562 7.70 -47.72 -17.11
CA ARG A 562 8.86 -46.81 -16.94
C ARG A 562 8.69 -45.47 -17.66
N ARG A 563 8.10 -45.46 -18.88
CA ARG A 563 7.84 -44.21 -19.62
C ARG A 563 6.68 -43.42 -18.98
N VAL A 564 5.67 -44.16 -18.49
CA VAL A 564 4.52 -43.55 -17.79
C VAL A 564 5.01 -42.89 -16.52
N ASP A 565 5.88 -43.52 -15.72
CA ASP A 565 6.43 -42.94 -14.50
C ASP A 565 7.23 -41.67 -14.78
N ALA A 566 8.15 -41.72 -15.75
CA ALA A 566 8.97 -40.57 -16.15
C ALA A 566 8.13 -39.38 -16.64
N LEU A 567 7.08 -39.66 -17.45
CA LEU A 567 6.15 -38.62 -17.90
C LEU A 567 5.29 -38.06 -16.76
N THR A 568 4.90 -38.92 -15.81
CA THR A 568 4.14 -38.50 -14.62
C THR A 568 4.95 -37.55 -13.75
N PHE A 569 6.20 -37.93 -13.48
CA PHE A 569 7.11 -37.12 -12.69
C PHE A 569 7.38 -35.76 -13.37
N ALA A 570 7.71 -35.80 -14.69
CA ALA A 570 7.89 -34.58 -15.48
C ALA A 570 6.65 -33.69 -15.52
N PHE A 571 5.48 -34.27 -15.66
CA PHE A 571 4.22 -33.52 -15.65
C PHE A 571 3.94 -32.88 -14.28
N GLY A 572 4.12 -33.63 -13.18
CA GLY A 572 3.92 -33.13 -11.83
C GLY A 572 4.90 -32.02 -11.44
N THR A 573 6.19 -32.16 -11.84
CA THR A 573 7.19 -31.09 -11.63
C THR A 573 6.97 -29.91 -12.56
N GLY A 574 6.49 -30.12 -13.79
CA GLY A 574 6.06 -29.06 -14.69
C GLY A 574 4.91 -28.22 -14.10
N LEU A 575 3.95 -28.85 -13.40
CA LEU A 575 2.88 -28.13 -12.66
C LEU A 575 3.47 -27.29 -11.52
N ALA A 576 4.49 -27.76 -10.83
CA ALA A 576 5.22 -26.94 -9.86
C ALA A 576 5.85 -25.71 -10.54
N GLY A 577 6.45 -25.89 -11.72
CA GLY A 577 6.97 -24.78 -12.52
C GLY A 577 5.89 -23.75 -12.87
N LEU A 578 4.68 -24.19 -13.22
CA LEU A 578 3.54 -23.29 -13.44
C LEU A 578 3.15 -22.51 -12.17
N ALA A 579 3.13 -23.15 -10.99
CA ALA A 579 2.91 -22.44 -9.73
C ALA A 579 3.99 -21.36 -9.52
N GLY A 580 5.24 -21.66 -9.93
CA GLY A 580 6.36 -20.72 -9.85
C GLY A 580 6.20 -19.46 -10.70
N VAL A 581 5.46 -19.50 -11.82
CA VAL A 581 5.20 -18.29 -12.64
C VAL A 581 4.37 -17.25 -11.90
N ALA A 582 3.48 -17.66 -11.02
CA ALA A 582 2.60 -16.75 -10.30
C ALA A 582 3.33 -15.96 -9.20
N VAL A 583 4.39 -16.52 -8.61
CA VAL A 583 5.07 -15.92 -7.45
C VAL A 583 5.76 -14.60 -7.78
N PRO A 584 6.57 -14.46 -8.86
CA PRO A 584 7.23 -13.19 -9.20
C PRO A 584 6.29 -12.03 -9.50
N LEU A 585 5.03 -12.33 -9.80
CA LEU A 585 4.04 -11.29 -10.14
C LEU A 585 3.56 -10.49 -8.92
N TYR A 586 3.76 -10.98 -7.70
CA TYR A 586 3.32 -10.29 -6.49
C TYR A 586 4.35 -10.28 -5.35
N ASN A 587 5.44 -11.06 -5.46
CA ASN A 587 6.48 -11.16 -4.43
C ASN A 587 7.88 -11.15 -5.06
N LYS A 588 8.90 -10.87 -4.24
CA LYS A 588 10.29 -11.05 -4.63
C LYS A 588 10.62 -12.54 -4.72
N ILE A 589 11.54 -12.88 -5.61
CA ILE A 589 12.03 -14.25 -5.79
C ILE A 589 13.31 -14.41 -4.99
N ASN A 590 13.40 -15.46 -4.20
CA ASN A 590 14.62 -15.90 -3.53
C ASN A 590 14.85 -17.40 -3.80
N PRO A 591 16.09 -17.91 -3.74
CA PRO A 591 16.36 -19.33 -3.96
C PRO A 591 15.73 -20.26 -2.93
N SER A 592 15.37 -19.78 -1.74
CA SER A 592 14.73 -20.58 -0.67
C SER A 592 13.21 -20.62 -0.76
N ILE A 593 12.59 -19.94 -1.73
CA ILE A 593 11.12 -19.88 -1.88
C ILE A 593 10.48 -21.27 -2.00
N GLY A 594 11.18 -22.24 -2.60
CA GLY A 594 10.70 -23.61 -2.69
C GLY A 594 10.46 -24.23 -1.31
N SER A 595 11.39 -24.04 -0.40
CA SER A 595 11.32 -24.57 0.96
C SER A 595 10.18 -23.97 1.79
N GLU A 596 9.76 -22.72 1.50
CA GLU A 596 8.63 -22.06 2.17
C GLU A 596 7.30 -22.68 1.78
N TYR A 597 7.13 -23.06 0.50
CA TYR A 597 5.86 -23.57 -0.03
C TYR A 597 5.71 -25.08 0.05
N ILE A 598 6.81 -25.85 0.20
CA ILE A 598 6.75 -27.33 0.16
C ILE A 598 5.96 -27.88 1.35
N VAL A 599 6.15 -27.33 2.56
CA VAL A 599 5.47 -27.77 3.78
C VAL A 599 3.95 -27.59 3.65
N ASP A 600 3.52 -26.40 3.22
CA ASP A 600 2.11 -26.08 3.02
C ASP A 600 1.49 -26.98 1.94
N SER A 601 2.21 -27.20 0.82
CA SER A 601 1.74 -28.04 -0.25
C SER A 601 1.61 -29.50 0.15
N PHE A 602 2.54 -29.98 0.98
CA PHE A 602 2.46 -31.34 1.53
C PHE A 602 1.25 -31.47 2.47
N MET A 603 1.01 -30.47 3.31
CA MET A 603 -0.18 -30.40 4.16
C MET A 603 -1.47 -30.43 3.33
N VAL A 604 -1.52 -29.65 2.22
CA VAL A 604 -2.65 -29.67 1.28
C VAL A 604 -2.92 -31.07 0.76
N VAL A 605 -1.87 -31.81 0.33
CA VAL A 605 -2.02 -33.17 -0.22
C VAL A 605 -2.47 -34.17 0.84
N VAL A 606 -1.95 -34.06 2.06
CA VAL A 606 -2.33 -34.95 3.17
C VAL A 606 -3.78 -34.71 3.60
N VAL A 607 -4.16 -33.44 3.83
CA VAL A 607 -5.52 -33.06 4.24
C VAL A 607 -6.53 -33.33 3.12
N GLY A 608 -6.15 -33.06 1.87
CA GLY A 608 -7.00 -33.30 0.69
C GLY A 608 -7.16 -34.77 0.33
N GLY A 609 -6.31 -35.64 0.87
CA GLY A 609 -6.24 -37.07 0.55
C GLY A 609 -5.31 -37.36 -0.64
N VAL A 610 -4.29 -38.16 -0.37
CA VAL A 610 -3.26 -38.53 -1.35
C VAL A 610 -3.87 -39.13 -2.61
N GLY A 611 -3.49 -38.59 -3.77
CA GLY A 611 -3.95 -39.07 -5.09
C GLY A 611 -5.35 -38.56 -5.48
N THR A 612 -6.02 -37.77 -4.66
CA THR A 612 -7.31 -37.18 -4.99
C THR A 612 -7.16 -35.73 -5.46
N LEU A 613 -7.36 -35.49 -6.77
CA LEU A 613 -7.24 -34.13 -7.34
C LEU A 613 -8.25 -33.16 -6.76
N ALA A 614 -9.51 -33.59 -6.58
CA ALA A 614 -10.56 -32.76 -6.01
C ALA A 614 -10.27 -32.39 -4.54
N GLY A 615 -9.76 -33.35 -3.76
CA GLY A 615 -9.35 -33.13 -2.38
C GLY A 615 -8.22 -32.10 -2.27
N ALA A 616 -7.20 -32.21 -3.10
CA ALA A 616 -6.08 -31.24 -3.15
C ALA A 616 -6.58 -29.81 -3.48
N ILE A 617 -7.54 -29.66 -4.41
CA ILE A 617 -8.12 -28.35 -4.75
C ILE A 617 -8.83 -27.72 -3.53
N TRP A 618 -9.74 -28.49 -2.88
CA TRP A 618 -10.47 -27.98 -1.72
C TRP A 618 -9.57 -27.68 -0.52
N ALA A 619 -8.61 -28.57 -0.25
CA ALA A 619 -7.66 -28.38 0.85
C ALA A 619 -6.73 -27.19 0.59
N GLY A 620 -6.29 -26.97 -0.66
CA GLY A 620 -5.43 -25.86 -1.01
C GLY A 620 -6.11 -24.51 -0.86
N PHE A 621 -7.36 -24.38 -1.31
CA PHE A 621 -8.13 -23.17 -1.02
C PHE A 621 -8.43 -23.03 0.47
N GLY A 622 -8.80 -24.11 1.16
CA GLY A 622 -9.05 -24.09 2.60
C GLY A 622 -7.85 -23.61 3.42
N LEU A 623 -6.64 -24.13 3.14
CA LEU A 623 -5.41 -23.70 3.79
C LEU A 623 -5.03 -22.27 3.39
N GLY A 624 -5.21 -21.87 2.12
CA GLY A 624 -4.99 -20.52 1.65
C GLY A 624 -5.89 -19.50 2.38
N PHE A 625 -7.16 -19.83 2.62
CA PHE A 625 -8.05 -19.01 3.44
C PHE A 625 -7.59 -19.00 4.89
N LEU A 626 -7.35 -20.16 5.48
CA LEU A 626 -6.98 -20.27 6.89
C LEU A 626 -5.72 -19.47 7.21
N SER A 627 -4.67 -19.56 6.37
CA SER A 627 -3.42 -18.82 6.59
C SER A 627 -3.65 -17.31 6.59
N LYS A 628 -4.49 -16.78 5.66
CA LYS A 628 -4.75 -15.34 5.57
C LYS A 628 -5.68 -14.80 6.65
N TYR A 629 -6.52 -15.63 7.25
CA TYR A 629 -7.32 -15.24 8.41
C TYR A 629 -6.55 -15.36 9.73
N LEU A 630 -5.62 -16.32 9.85
CA LEU A 630 -4.80 -16.47 11.04
C LEU A 630 -3.67 -15.42 11.13
N GLU A 631 -3.14 -14.94 10.01
CA GLU A 631 -2.05 -13.97 9.95
C GLU A 631 -2.32 -12.72 10.82
N PRO A 632 -3.43 -11.98 10.67
CA PRO A 632 -3.72 -10.81 11.51
C PRO A 632 -4.04 -11.19 12.96
N LEU A 633 -4.61 -12.37 13.20
CA LEU A 633 -4.91 -12.85 14.55
C LEU A 633 -3.62 -13.16 15.32
N LEU A 634 -2.65 -13.79 14.67
CA LEU A 634 -1.34 -14.08 15.25
C LEU A 634 -0.50 -12.81 15.44
N ALA A 635 -0.57 -11.86 14.50
CA ALA A 635 0.12 -10.57 14.62
C ALA A 635 -0.39 -9.73 15.81
N SER A 636 -1.62 -9.95 16.27
CA SER A 636 -2.17 -9.28 17.46
C SER A 636 -1.65 -9.84 18.79
N ILE A 637 -0.97 -10.98 18.78
CA ILE A 637 -0.39 -11.61 19.98
C ILE A 637 1.03 -11.07 20.21
N PRO A 638 1.32 -10.38 21.34
CA PRO A 638 2.62 -9.72 21.58
C PRO A 638 3.85 -10.64 21.44
N ALA A 639 3.68 -11.94 21.70
CA ALA A 639 4.75 -12.93 21.58
C ALA A 639 5.23 -13.18 20.14
N PHE A 640 4.40 -12.90 19.11
CA PHE A 640 4.74 -13.10 17.70
C PHE A 640 5.17 -11.82 16.97
N SER A 641 4.86 -10.64 17.51
CA SER A 641 5.24 -9.36 16.90
C SER A 641 6.74 -9.06 16.95
N SER A 642 7.50 -9.72 17.82
CA SER A 642 8.94 -9.51 18.00
C SER A 642 9.84 -10.33 17.06
N SER A 643 9.28 -11.25 16.27
CA SER A 643 10.07 -12.14 15.41
C SER A 643 10.09 -11.72 13.92
N SER A 644 9.38 -10.63 13.55
CA SER A 644 9.25 -10.14 12.17
C SER A 644 9.95 -8.80 11.90
N SER A 645 10.82 -8.33 12.82
CA SER A 645 11.65 -7.12 12.65
C SER A 645 13.09 -7.47 12.26
#